data_9615c88e5262e8a3dd465fa2f1f21b97
#
_entry.id   9615c88e5262e8a3dd465fa2f1f21b97
#
_cell.length_a   1.000
_cell.length_b   1.000
_cell.length_c   1.000
_cell.angle_alpha   90.00
_cell.angle_beta   90.00
_cell.angle_gamma   90.00
#
_symmetry.space_group_name_H-M   'P 1'
#
loop_
_entity.id
_entity.type
_entity.pdbx_description
1 polymer ?
#
loop_
_entity_poly.entity_id
_entity_poly.type
_entity_poly.pdbx_seq_one_letter_code
_entity_poly.pdbx_strand_id
1 'polypeptide(L)'
;MVASAPAWAADDDKPKPATTPADGPVTDEDAQHATGQEILVTARRREEKLQDVPVAISAVSGEELGDQHIYRVGDFAAKLPNFAAVQQNTRVSGLYVRGLGGNASNDGAESGVGLIVDNVFFTHVGFSWLDFVDLDHVELVRGPQGTLLGKNTTIGALIVTTKRPSFTPELNLEAGYGNQNRYQIRANATGPLIGDTLAYRATFYVDRSDGWAKNAYDGEKYLDVNRWAARGQLLFQSGPVTSRLIGEHYETSEYNNYYPGFADATTFANGATRGAAWENKLKSIFGYTPSYKIGQNANLNTQERIDSRVNGLSNELTIDLGGPTLTAVSAWRQLRFRPHNDSDLSPFSILRAGYDVDVDQYSQEIRIASPTGNPLEYQFGGYFLREDLVSNNRSIFQSDSTKYFLTGALPAAALLPAILDGVEYDQYGKLQVTSGAAFGQLTWHASDRLALTGGLRFTRENKKASNTATVFGGSALPATLAPARTAIVNAFGGVFAVADEKTTSSWSWLVNPSFKLSDDVLLYASVSYGEKSGAANLGATPGKPVIIDPEKSTSYEAGIKTTLAGGQATFNVNFYWNDIKDFQATQYDPNRVALGYFLGNAARARLRGVELEASAELGGGFSATASGSFNDATFRSYTNAPPPVELSNAVASVDLSGTRIPGSSRWSGQLSLNYDNNVSDTLGLFGYVNQTYRSETNLLSAVSVYGKQEGYGLTNAGIGIRSADGRYSLQFWSRNLFDKRYAVGIGQATAITPFIKVLGETRTFGTTARARF
;
A
#
# COMPACT_ATOMS: atom_id res chain seq x y z
N MET A 1 65.75 -65.57 -7.17
CA MET A 1 65.25 -65.97 -8.46
C MET A 1 63.84 -65.41 -8.60
N VAL A 2 63.72 -64.54 -9.54
CA VAL A 2 62.59 -63.71 -9.81
C VAL A 2 61.55 -64.44 -10.61
N ALA A 3 60.29 -64.34 -10.27
CA ALA A 3 59.17 -64.73 -11.14
C ALA A 3 58.15 -63.62 -11.18
N SER A 4 58.02 -63.04 -12.35
CA SER A 4 57.03 -62.02 -12.77
C SER A 4 55.65 -62.62 -12.98
N ALA A 5 54.63 -61.92 -12.53
CA ALA A 5 53.23 -62.14 -12.86
C ALA A 5 52.61 -60.98 -13.60
N PRO A 6 51.67 -61.15 -14.54
CA PRO A 6 51.22 -60.15 -15.50
C PRO A 6 50.16 -59.18 -14.90
N ALA A 7 50.16 -57.96 -15.38
CA ALA A 7 49.17 -56.90 -15.09
C ALA A 7 47.82 -57.23 -15.77
N TRP A 8 46.73 -57.14 -15.01
CA TRP A 8 45.37 -57.06 -15.51
C TRP A 8 44.95 -55.61 -15.42
N ALA A 9 44.53 -55.02 -16.55
CA ALA A 9 43.93 -53.72 -16.64
C ALA A 9 42.54 -53.77 -15.97
N ALA A 10 42.34 -52.96 -14.98
CA ALA A 10 40.99 -52.68 -14.43
C ALA A 10 40.44 -51.43 -15.11
N ASP A 11 39.27 -51.62 -15.72
CA ASP A 11 38.42 -50.51 -16.18
C ASP A 11 37.94 -49.75 -14.97
N ASP A 12 38.39 -48.48 -14.84
CA ASP A 12 37.88 -47.52 -13.86
C ASP A 12 36.69 -46.73 -14.49
N ASP A 13 35.51 -47.33 -14.49
CA ASP A 13 34.26 -46.66 -14.72
C ASP A 13 33.70 -46.18 -13.37
N LYS A 14 34.28 -45.08 -12.82
CA LYS A 14 33.67 -44.31 -11.76
C LYS A 14 32.91 -43.17 -12.40
N PRO A 15 31.58 -42.97 -12.08
CA PRO A 15 30.87 -41.82 -12.56
C PRO A 15 31.52 -40.54 -11.98
N LYS A 16 31.88 -39.63 -12.87
CA LYS A 16 32.33 -38.28 -12.52
C LYS A 16 31.26 -37.60 -11.64
N PRO A 17 31.60 -36.95 -10.53
CA PRO A 17 30.64 -36.14 -9.81
C PRO A 17 30.12 -35.07 -10.76
N ALA A 18 28.81 -34.88 -10.77
CA ALA A 18 28.16 -33.80 -11.45
C ALA A 18 28.79 -32.47 -10.94
N THR A 19 29.43 -31.77 -11.81
CA THR A 19 29.86 -30.39 -11.53
C THR A 19 28.61 -29.57 -11.36
N THR A 20 28.37 -29.11 -10.14
CA THR A 20 27.51 -27.97 -9.86
C THR A 20 27.91 -26.84 -10.81
N PRO A 21 26.99 -26.16 -11.51
CA PRO A 21 27.34 -24.95 -12.23
C PRO A 21 27.89 -23.97 -11.19
N ALA A 22 29.17 -23.63 -11.29
CA ALA A 22 29.70 -22.48 -10.60
C ALA A 22 28.93 -21.26 -11.12
N ASP A 23 28.34 -20.50 -10.20
CA ASP A 23 27.90 -19.14 -10.47
C ASP A 23 29.10 -18.34 -10.98
N GLY A 24 29.30 -18.37 -12.29
CA GLY A 24 30.12 -17.40 -12.97
C GLY A 24 29.41 -16.05 -12.90
N PRO A 25 30.12 -14.93 -12.86
CA PRO A 25 29.48 -13.64 -12.95
C PRO A 25 28.62 -13.61 -14.22
N VAL A 26 27.30 -13.35 -14.05
CA VAL A 26 26.40 -13.07 -15.16
C VAL A 26 27.00 -11.87 -15.89
N THR A 27 27.46 -12.08 -17.09
CA THR A 27 28.02 -11.00 -17.90
C THR A 27 26.85 -10.15 -18.40
N ASP A 28 27.02 -8.82 -18.38
CA ASP A 28 26.02 -7.82 -18.78
C ASP A 28 25.48 -7.98 -20.23
N GLU A 29 25.95 -8.93 -21.02
CA GLU A 29 25.39 -9.25 -22.34
C GLU A 29 24.01 -9.94 -22.26
N ASP A 30 23.68 -10.60 -21.14
CA ASP A 30 22.38 -11.25 -20.94
C ASP A 30 21.30 -10.27 -20.40
N ALA A 31 21.69 -9.07 -19.97
CA ALA A 31 20.76 -8.07 -19.43
C ALA A 31 20.05 -7.22 -20.50
N GLN A 32 20.36 -7.36 -21.77
CA GLN A 32 19.93 -6.41 -22.81
C GLN A 32 18.59 -6.71 -23.48
N HIS A 33 17.91 -7.84 -23.21
CA HIS A 33 16.59 -8.14 -23.81
C HIS A 33 15.66 -8.84 -22.84
N ALA A 34 15.30 -8.17 -21.76
CA ALA A 34 14.56 -8.75 -20.64
C ALA A 34 13.04 -8.66 -20.79
N THR A 35 12.49 -9.10 -21.90
CA THR A 35 11.04 -9.36 -22.02
C THR A 35 10.71 -10.84 -22.04
N GLY A 36 11.69 -11.71 -22.24
CA GLY A 36 11.58 -13.16 -22.09
C GLY A 36 12.34 -13.71 -20.88
N GLN A 37 12.92 -12.83 -20.01
CA GLN A 37 13.64 -13.30 -18.85
C GLN A 37 12.72 -13.99 -17.83
N GLU A 38 13.19 -15.11 -17.36
CA GLU A 38 12.57 -15.88 -16.30
C GLU A 38 12.53 -15.06 -15.00
N ILE A 39 11.36 -14.45 -14.68
CA ILE A 39 11.20 -13.61 -13.49
C ILE A 39 11.32 -14.52 -12.26
N LEU A 40 12.34 -14.26 -11.44
CA LEU A 40 12.48 -14.84 -10.11
C LEU A 40 11.61 -14.09 -9.11
N VAL A 41 10.95 -14.82 -8.23
CA VAL A 41 10.07 -14.28 -7.18
C VAL A 41 10.46 -14.79 -5.81
N THR A 42 10.18 -14.02 -4.77
CA THR A 42 10.58 -14.29 -3.38
C THR A 42 9.39 -14.48 -2.43
N ALA A 43 8.18 -14.57 -2.96
CA ALA A 43 6.91 -14.68 -2.22
C ALA A 43 6.90 -15.81 -1.19
N ARG A 44 7.60 -16.91 -1.44
CA ARG A 44 7.74 -18.05 -0.53
C ARG A 44 9.02 -18.00 0.32
N ARG A 45 9.62 -16.83 0.48
CA ARG A 45 10.89 -16.62 1.21
C ARG A 45 12.07 -17.36 0.60
N ARG A 46 11.98 -17.70 -0.70
CA ARG A 46 13.01 -18.35 -1.53
C ARG A 46 12.93 -17.74 -2.92
N GLU A 47 14.03 -17.72 -3.64
CA GLU A 47 14.06 -17.38 -5.07
C GLU A 47 13.54 -18.56 -5.87
N GLU A 48 12.45 -18.36 -6.60
CA GLU A 48 11.78 -19.38 -7.42
C GLU A 48 11.31 -18.75 -8.73
N LYS A 49 11.25 -19.54 -9.80
CA LYS A 49 10.70 -19.09 -11.09
C LYS A 49 9.20 -18.80 -10.95
N LEU A 50 8.73 -17.66 -11.44
CA LEU A 50 7.33 -17.25 -11.35
C LEU A 50 6.36 -18.35 -11.81
N GLN A 51 6.70 -19.08 -12.90
CA GLN A 51 5.83 -20.12 -13.46
C GLN A 51 5.81 -21.40 -12.64
N ASP A 52 6.82 -21.68 -11.83
CA ASP A 52 6.89 -22.88 -10.96
C ASP A 52 6.22 -22.68 -9.60
N VAL A 53 5.90 -21.44 -9.21
CA VAL A 53 5.28 -21.13 -7.91
C VAL A 53 3.77 -21.38 -7.96
N PRO A 54 3.21 -22.35 -7.17
CA PRO A 54 1.80 -22.75 -7.25
C PRO A 54 0.88 -21.82 -6.46
N VAL A 55 0.96 -20.51 -6.68
CA VAL A 55 0.10 -19.47 -6.09
C VAL A 55 -0.22 -18.37 -7.12
N ALA A 56 -1.28 -17.60 -6.87
CA ALA A 56 -1.62 -16.43 -7.65
C ALA A 56 -0.64 -15.30 -7.34
N ILE A 57 0.33 -15.08 -8.22
CA ILE A 57 1.40 -14.08 -8.07
C ILE A 57 1.64 -13.36 -9.39
N SER A 58 1.79 -12.04 -9.33
CA SER A 58 2.27 -11.19 -10.43
C SER A 58 3.57 -10.53 -10.01
N ALA A 59 4.50 -10.38 -10.93
CA ALA A 59 5.75 -9.68 -10.69
C ALA A 59 6.06 -8.73 -11.85
N VAL A 60 6.72 -7.61 -11.52
CA VAL A 60 7.14 -6.59 -12.48
C VAL A 60 8.57 -6.19 -12.13
N SER A 61 9.47 -6.15 -13.12
CA SER A 61 10.86 -5.76 -12.91
C SER A 61 11.00 -4.27 -12.55
N GLY A 62 12.03 -3.95 -11.78
CA GLY A 62 12.34 -2.56 -11.43
C GLY A 62 12.71 -1.73 -12.65
N GLU A 63 13.26 -2.33 -13.70
CA GLU A 63 13.58 -1.67 -14.97
C GLU A 63 12.30 -1.25 -15.70
N GLU A 64 11.35 -2.16 -15.89
CA GLU A 64 10.06 -1.83 -16.51
C GLU A 64 9.31 -0.74 -15.73
N LEU A 65 9.32 -0.81 -14.38
CA LEU A 65 8.73 0.24 -13.55
C LEU A 65 9.43 1.58 -13.75
N GLY A 66 10.75 1.58 -13.81
CA GLY A 66 11.57 2.78 -14.07
C GLY A 66 11.28 3.40 -15.43
N ASP A 67 11.21 2.59 -16.48
CA ASP A 67 10.95 3.04 -17.86
C ASP A 67 9.56 3.64 -18.05
N GLN A 68 8.61 3.17 -17.26
CA GLN A 68 7.23 3.69 -17.27
C GLN A 68 6.96 4.74 -16.19
N HIS A 69 8.00 5.22 -15.48
CA HIS A 69 7.88 6.23 -14.41
C HIS A 69 6.91 5.84 -13.32
N ILE A 70 6.91 4.56 -12.91
CA ILE A 70 6.07 3.98 -11.87
C ILE A 70 6.90 3.84 -10.60
N TYR A 71 6.70 4.74 -9.63
CA TYR A 71 7.52 4.81 -8.41
C TYR A 71 6.70 4.76 -7.11
N ARG A 72 5.40 5.08 -7.17
CA ARG A 72 4.53 5.07 -6.01
C ARG A 72 3.71 3.79 -5.96
N VAL A 73 3.35 3.38 -4.76
CA VAL A 73 2.47 2.22 -4.59
C VAL A 73 1.16 2.37 -5.38
N GLY A 74 0.59 3.58 -5.43
CA GLY A 74 -0.61 3.86 -6.24
C GLY A 74 -0.42 3.60 -7.73
N ASP A 75 0.79 3.84 -8.24
CA ASP A 75 1.14 3.66 -9.65
C ASP A 75 1.25 2.18 -10.04
N PHE A 76 1.61 1.29 -9.08
CA PHE A 76 1.69 -0.15 -9.33
C PHE A 76 0.36 -0.75 -9.80
N ALA A 77 -0.76 -0.07 -9.51
CA ALA A 77 -2.08 -0.45 -10.03
C ALA A 77 -2.18 -0.40 -11.57
N ALA A 78 -1.23 0.23 -12.27
CA ALA A 78 -1.12 0.22 -13.72
C ALA A 78 -0.52 -1.09 -14.27
N LYS A 79 0.12 -1.89 -13.42
CA LYS A 79 0.82 -3.13 -13.79
C LYS A 79 0.28 -4.37 -13.07
N LEU A 80 -0.20 -4.21 -11.84
CA LEU A 80 -0.62 -5.32 -11.01
C LEU A 80 -2.14 -5.52 -11.11
N PRO A 81 -2.62 -6.67 -11.58
CA PRO A 81 -4.04 -6.93 -11.75
C PRO A 81 -4.75 -7.01 -10.41
N ASN A 82 -5.99 -6.55 -10.36
CA ASN A 82 -6.85 -6.60 -9.17
C ASN A 82 -6.24 -5.93 -7.92
N PHE A 83 -5.25 -5.04 -8.14
CA PHE A 83 -4.62 -4.20 -7.13
C PHE A 83 -5.10 -2.75 -7.23
N ALA A 84 -5.27 -2.11 -6.10
CA ALA A 84 -5.53 -0.68 -5.98
C ALA A 84 -4.82 -0.12 -4.75
N ALA A 85 -4.48 1.15 -4.79
CA ALA A 85 -4.08 1.88 -3.60
C ALA A 85 -4.85 3.19 -3.53
N VAL A 86 -5.27 3.55 -2.33
CA VAL A 86 -5.78 4.88 -1.99
C VAL A 86 -4.72 5.53 -1.12
N GLN A 87 -4.18 6.64 -1.60
CA GLN A 87 -3.16 7.41 -0.89
C GLN A 87 -3.68 8.82 -0.71
N GLN A 88 -4.47 9.02 0.35
CA GLN A 88 -5.01 10.32 0.71
C GLN A 88 -3.92 11.15 1.41
N ASN A 89 -3.31 10.59 2.44
CA ASN A 89 -2.13 11.11 3.11
C ASN A 89 -1.47 9.94 3.87
N THR A 90 -0.37 10.20 4.57
CA THR A 90 0.39 9.19 5.30
C THR A 90 -0.43 8.41 6.34
N ARG A 91 -1.45 9.02 6.91
CA ARG A 91 -2.38 8.36 7.85
C ARG A 91 -3.48 7.60 7.14
N VAL A 92 -4.09 8.21 6.13
CA VAL A 92 -5.23 7.67 5.40
C VAL A 92 -4.74 7.12 4.06
N SER A 93 -4.05 6.01 4.12
CA SER A 93 -3.58 5.22 2.98
C SER A 93 -4.12 3.81 3.09
N GLY A 94 -4.19 3.11 1.98
CA GLY A 94 -4.64 1.72 1.98
C GLY A 94 -4.26 0.99 0.71
N LEU A 95 -3.85 -0.26 0.87
CA LEU A 95 -3.62 -1.21 -0.20
C LEU A 95 -4.84 -2.13 -0.32
N TYR A 96 -5.28 -2.37 -1.52
CA TYR A 96 -6.46 -3.18 -1.81
C TYR A 96 -6.12 -4.25 -2.83
N VAL A 97 -6.47 -5.48 -2.52
CA VAL A 97 -6.39 -6.62 -3.41
C VAL A 97 -7.78 -7.25 -3.50
N ARG A 98 -8.25 -7.55 -4.71
CA ARG A 98 -9.59 -8.10 -4.92
C ARG A 98 -10.70 -7.24 -4.30
N GLY A 99 -10.45 -5.92 -4.19
CA GLY A 99 -11.40 -4.94 -3.63
C GLY A 99 -11.42 -4.86 -2.11
N LEU A 100 -10.60 -5.60 -1.38
CA LEU A 100 -10.46 -5.53 0.06
C LEU A 100 -9.02 -5.22 0.50
N GLY A 101 -8.89 -4.75 1.73
CA GLY A 101 -7.66 -4.25 2.33
C GLY A 101 -7.93 -2.92 3.02
N GLY A 102 -6.99 -2.03 2.91
CA GLY A 102 -7.16 -0.64 3.33
C GLY A 102 -7.22 -0.40 4.84
N ASN A 103 -7.34 0.86 5.15
CA ASN A 103 -7.51 1.38 6.50
C ASN A 103 -8.72 2.31 6.54
N ALA A 104 -9.51 2.23 7.60
CA ALA A 104 -10.70 3.05 7.83
C ALA A 104 -10.36 4.38 8.53
N SER A 105 -9.29 5.06 8.18
CA SER A 105 -8.84 6.33 8.82
C SER A 105 -8.61 6.18 10.34
N ASN A 106 -8.12 5.03 10.76
CA ASN A 106 -7.85 4.70 12.16
C ASN A 106 -6.41 4.19 12.28
N ASP A 107 -5.55 4.93 12.97
CA ASP A 107 -4.12 4.64 13.11
C ASP A 107 -3.84 3.30 13.80
N GLY A 108 -4.74 2.84 14.65
CA GLY A 108 -4.66 1.54 15.32
C GLY A 108 -5.24 0.36 14.52
N ALA A 109 -5.60 0.58 13.25
CA ALA A 109 -6.10 -0.46 12.36
C ALA A 109 -5.03 -0.92 11.38
N GLU A 110 -4.84 -2.22 11.26
CA GLU A 110 -3.91 -2.82 10.31
C GLU A 110 -4.63 -3.19 9.00
N SER A 111 -3.89 -3.30 7.89
CA SER A 111 -4.43 -3.72 6.58
C SER A 111 -4.53 -5.24 6.49
N GLY A 112 -5.44 -5.75 5.66
CA GLY A 112 -5.47 -7.16 5.25
C GLY A 112 -4.50 -7.48 4.09
N VAL A 113 -3.87 -6.45 3.50
CA VAL A 113 -2.81 -6.57 2.50
C VAL A 113 -1.50 -6.13 3.13
N GLY A 114 -0.53 -7.04 3.25
CA GLY A 114 0.79 -6.77 3.81
C GLY A 114 1.66 -5.95 2.86
N LEU A 115 2.48 -5.05 3.41
CA LEU A 115 3.59 -4.40 2.70
C LEU A 115 4.89 -4.94 3.27
N ILE A 116 5.72 -5.52 2.41
CA ILE A 116 7.02 -6.10 2.78
C ILE A 116 8.07 -5.47 1.87
N VAL A 117 9.10 -4.88 2.47
CA VAL A 117 10.23 -4.29 1.73
C VAL A 117 11.51 -4.91 2.23
N ASP A 118 12.31 -5.50 1.34
CA ASP A 118 13.56 -6.18 1.67
C ASP A 118 13.42 -7.13 2.89
N ASN A 119 12.44 -8.04 2.83
CA ASN A 119 12.09 -9.00 3.88
C ASN A 119 11.53 -8.39 5.20
N VAL A 120 11.37 -7.08 5.32
CA VAL A 120 10.81 -6.41 6.50
C VAL A 120 9.32 -6.14 6.29
N PHE A 121 8.46 -6.66 7.18
CA PHE A 121 7.03 -6.37 7.19
C PHE A 121 6.78 -4.97 7.80
N PHE A 122 5.97 -4.14 7.14
CA PHE A 122 5.57 -2.82 7.62
C PHE A 122 4.17 -2.88 8.22
N THR A 123 4.04 -2.52 9.50
CA THR A 123 2.80 -2.63 10.26
C THR A 123 1.81 -1.51 9.93
N HIS A 124 2.28 -0.26 9.87
CA HIS A 124 1.44 0.89 9.66
C HIS A 124 1.32 1.24 8.16
N VAL A 125 0.11 1.51 7.71
CA VAL A 125 -0.19 1.85 6.29
C VAL A 125 0.55 3.09 5.79
N GLY A 126 0.95 3.99 6.70
CA GLY A 126 1.72 5.21 6.37
C GLY A 126 3.06 4.93 5.71
N PHE A 127 3.65 3.78 5.92
CA PHE A 127 4.86 3.36 5.22
C PHE A 127 4.63 3.14 3.71
N SER A 128 3.38 2.98 3.26
CA SER A 128 3.06 2.88 1.82
C SER A 128 3.14 4.23 1.08
N TRP A 129 3.35 5.34 1.81
CA TRP A 129 3.51 6.68 1.24
C TRP A 129 4.87 6.90 0.56
N LEU A 130 5.82 5.98 0.73
CA LEU A 130 7.16 6.04 0.16
C LEU A 130 7.14 6.01 -1.38
N ASP A 131 8.13 6.65 -1.99
CA ASP A 131 8.47 6.42 -3.39
C ASP A 131 9.53 5.30 -3.46
N PHE A 132 9.23 4.28 -4.23
CA PHE A 132 10.09 3.10 -4.37
C PHE A 132 10.99 3.27 -5.58
N VAL A 133 12.26 3.49 -5.32
CA VAL A 133 13.29 3.72 -6.35
C VAL A 133 14.41 2.70 -6.23
N ASP A 134 15.12 2.44 -7.34
CA ASP A 134 16.23 1.51 -7.40
C ASP A 134 15.79 0.09 -7.00
N LEU A 135 14.69 -0.33 -7.63
CA LEU A 135 14.07 -1.62 -7.40
C LEU A 135 14.72 -2.70 -8.28
N ASP A 136 14.76 -3.90 -7.71
CA ASP A 136 14.98 -5.13 -8.46
C ASP A 136 13.66 -5.59 -9.09
N HIS A 137 12.63 -5.81 -8.25
CA HIS A 137 11.29 -6.15 -8.70
C HIS A 137 10.22 -5.83 -7.64
N VAL A 138 8.97 -5.89 -8.06
CA VAL A 138 7.78 -5.81 -7.19
C VAL A 138 6.90 -7.02 -7.46
N GLU A 139 6.46 -7.68 -6.39
CA GLU A 139 5.59 -8.85 -6.45
C GLU A 139 4.26 -8.54 -5.75
N LEU A 140 3.15 -8.98 -6.34
CA LEU A 140 1.84 -9.02 -5.71
C LEU A 140 1.41 -10.48 -5.53
N VAL A 141 1.40 -10.94 -4.30
CA VAL A 141 0.87 -12.26 -3.94
C VAL A 141 -0.57 -12.10 -3.48
N ARG A 142 -1.49 -12.86 -4.06
CA ARG A 142 -2.92 -12.78 -3.77
C ARG A 142 -3.39 -13.97 -2.94
N GLY A 143 -4.47 -13.77 -2.17
CA GLY A 143 -4.96 -14.74 -1.20
C GLY A 143 -4.17 -14.76 0.11
N PRO A 144 -4.62 -15.50 1.14
CA PRO A 144 -3.99 -15.53 2.45
C PRO A 144 -2.57 -16.09 2.43
N GLN A 145 -1.62 -15.29 2.91
CA GLN A 145 -0.18 -15.64 3.01
C GLN A 145 0.29 -15.76 4.47
N GLY A 146 -0.64 -16.06 5.39
CA GLY A 146 -0.41 -16.01 6.84
C GLY A 146 0.67 -16.97 7.35
N THR A 147 0.98 -18.06 6.66
CA THR A 147 1.97 -19.05 7.11
C THR A 147 3.40 -18.51 7.09
N LEU A 148 3.86 -17.99 5.97
CA LEU A 148 5.24 -17.51 5.80
C LEU A 148 5.36 -15.99 5.99
N LEU A 149 4.41 -15.20 5.47
CA LEU A 149 4.49 -13.74 5.52
C LEU A 149 3.86 -13.16 6.78
N GLY A 150 3.10 -13.95 7.53
CA GLY A 150 2.56 -13.58 8.84
C GLY A 150 1.14 -13.05 8.80
N LYS A 151 0.65 -12.63 9.98
CA LYS A 151 -0.68 -12.01 10.13
C LYS A 151 -0.80 -10.75 9.24
N ASN A 152 -2.03 -10.30 9.00
CA ASN A 152 -2.30 -9.10 8.20
C ASN A 152 -1.95 -9.25 6.70
N THR A 153 -1.86 -10.49 6.22
CA THR A 153 -1.73 -10.87 4.83
C THR A 153 -2.90 -11.77 4.40
N THR A 154 -4.09 -11.49 4.93
CA THR A 154 -5.30 -12.30 4.73
C THR A 154 -5.91 -12.16 3.33
N ILE A 155 -5.58 -11.10 2.62
CA ILE A 155 -6.05 -10.82 1.26
C ILE A 155 -4.90 -10.93 0.25
N GLY A 156 -3.67 -10.67 0.70
CA GLY A 156 -2.47 -10.72 -0.11
C GLY A 156 -1.31 -9.95 0.51
N ALA A 157 -0.23 -9.84 -0.24
CA ALA A 157 0.94 -9.04 0.13
C ALA A 157 1.56 -8.39 -1.11
N LEU A 158 2.00 -7.14 -0.95
CA LEU A 158 2.87 -6.43 -1.87
C LEU A 158 4.30 -6.58 -1.34
N ILE A 159 5.17 -7.20 -2.12
CA ILE A 159 6.58 -7.41 -1.79
C ILE A 159 7.40 -6.54 -2.73
N VAL A 160 8.27 -5.73 -2.15
CA VAL A 160 9.16 -4.81 -2.86
C VAL A 160 10.59 -5.20 -2.55
N THR A 161 11.36 -5.52 -3.56
CA THR A 161 12.77 -5.88 -3.45
C THR A 161 13.62 -4.79 -4.10
N THR A 162 14.57 -4.24 -3.34
CA THR A 162 15.51 -3.23 -3.85
C THR A 162 16.78 -3.89 -4.38
N LYS A 163 17.41 -3.25 -5.38
CA LYS A 163 18.68 -3.76 -5.94
C LYS A 163 19.74 -3.89 -4.84
N ARG A 164 20.49 -5.00 -4.87
CA ARG A 164 21.58 -5.28 -3.94
C ARG A 164 22.85 -4.55 -4.34
N PRO A 165 23.80 -4.31 -3.42
CA PRO A 165 25.15 -3.92 -3.77
C PRO A 165 25.82 -4.94 -4.70
N SER A 166 26.57 -4.45 -5.69
CA SER A 166 27.35 -5.26 -6.63
C SER A 166 28.85 -5.01 -6.43
N PHE A 167 29.65 -6.04 -6.70
CA PHE A 167 31.12 -5.90 -6.76
C PHE A 167 31.60 -5.35 -8.11
N THR A 168 30.71 -5.27 -9.11
CA THR A 168 30.98 -4.55 -10.36
C THR A 168 30.63 -3.07 -10.17
N PRO A 169 31.56 -2.12 -10.41
CA PRO A 169 31.26 -0.70 -10.31
C PRO A 169 30.20 -0.29 -11.34
N GLU A 170 29.20 0.45 -10.88
CA GLU A 170 28.14 0.99 -11.71
C GLU A 170 27.67 2.34 -11.16
N LEU A 171 27.42 3.32 -12.05
CA LEU A 171 26.84 4.62 -11.72
C LEU A 171 25.68 4.90 -12.68
N ASN A 172 24.48 5.02 -12.15
CA ASN A 172 23.29 5.41 -12.90
C ASN A 172 22.83 6.80 -12.49
N LEU A 173 22.67 7.69 -13.47
CA LEU A 173 22.17 9.04 -13.29
C LEU A 173 20.91 9.21 -14.14
N GLU A 174 19.86 9.77 -13.55
CA GLU A 174 18.63 10.11 -14.25
C GLU A 174 18.21 11.53 -13.87
N ALA A 175 17.85 12.33 -14.90
CA ALA A 175 17.27 13.66 -14.72
C ALA A 175 16.05 13.82 -15.62
N GLY A 176 14.94 14.23 -15.03
CA GLY A 176 13.68 14.46 -15.71
C GLY A 176 13.15 15.87 -15.50
N TYR A 177 12.48 16.42 -16.53
CA TYR A 177 11.76 17.67 -16.46
C TYR A 177 10.40 17.54 -17.16
N GLY A 178 9.34 18.12 -16.56
CA GLY A 178 7.98 17.96 -17.07
C GLY A 178 7.07 19.17 -16.79
N ASN A 179 5.80 19.00 -17.13
CA ASN A 179 4.79 20.02 -16.82
C ASN A 179 4.68 20.25 -15.29
N GLN A 180 4.06 21.38 -14.90
CA GLN A 180 3.99 21.86 -13.50
C GLN A 180 5.39 22.13 -12.91
N ASN A 181 6.37 22.53 -13.73
CA ASN A 181 7.76 22.72 -13.35
C ASN A 181 8.35 21.52 -12.59
N ARG A 182 7.87 20.30 -12.92
CA ARG A 182 8.33 19.08 -12.28
C ARG A 182 9.75 18.75 -12.69
N TYR A 183 10.60 18.53 -11.71
CA TYR A 183 11.93 17.96 -11.94
C TYR A 183 12.17 16.77 -11.02
N GLN A 184 12.85 15.77 -11.56
CA GLN A 184 13.20 14.55 -10.88
C GLN A 184 14.68 14.28 -11.09
N ILE A 185 15.39 13.91 -10.03
CA ILE A 185 16.80 13.49 -10.09
C ILE A 185 16.91 12.17 -9.34
N ARG A 186 17.53 11.20 -9.96
CA ARG A 186 17.92 9.92 -9.35
C ARG A 186 19.36 9.64 -9.63
N ALA A 187 20.05 9.15 -8.60
CA ALA A 187 21.43 8.72 -8.72
C ALA A 187 21.60 7.43 -7.91
N ASN A 188 22.21 6.43 -8.52
CA ASN A 188 22.62 5.24 -7.82
C ASN A 188 24.04 4.88 -8.20
N ALA A 189 24.83 4.51 -7.19
CA ALA A 189 26.20 4.05 -7.38
C ALA A 189 26.41 2.76 -6.58
N THR A 190 27.10 1.80 -7.18
CA THR A 190 27.50 0.55 -6.50
C THR A 190 28.93 0.18 -6.89
N GLY A 191 29.57 -0.62 -6.08
CA GLY A 191 30.92 -1.12 -6.36
C GLY A 191 31.58 -1.74 -5.13
N PRO A 192 32.77 -2.33 -5.29
CA PRO A 192 33.54 -2.90 -4.19
C PRO A 192 34.15 -1.80 -3.30
N LEU A 193 34.15 -2.01 -1.99
CA LEU A 193 34.96 -1.29 -1.01
C LEU A 193 36.21 -2.08 -0.63
N ILE A 194 36.08 -3.41 -0.50
CA ILE A 194 37.19 -4.31 -0.15
C ILE A 194 37.08 -5.56 -1.02
N GLY A 195 37.82 -5.61 -2.13
CA GLY A 195 37.84 -6.76 -3.03
C GLY A 195 36.46 -7.36 -3.29
N ASP A 196 36.37 -8.68 -3.18
CA ASP A 196 35.08 -9.41 -3.32
C ASP A 196 34.36 -9.65 -1.97
N THR A 197 34.81 -8.94 -0.90
CA THR A 197 34.34 -9.17 0.47
C THR A 197 33.30 -8.14 0.90
N LEU A 198 33.48 -6.87 0.51
CA LEU A 198 32.61 -5.78 0.91
C LEU A 198 32.25 -4.88 -0.29
N ALA A 199 30.99 -4.80 -0.61
CA ALA A 199 30.43 -3.89 -1.63
C ALA A 199 29.48 -2.88 -1.00
N TYR A 200 29.29 -1.74 -1.68
CA TYR A 200 28.31 -0.72 -1.30
C TYR A 200 27.31 -0.47 -2.41
N ARG A 201 26.14 0.06 -2.05
CA ARG A 201 25.19 0.70 -2.95
C ARG A 201 24.63 1.95 -2.28
N ALA A 202 24.66 3.07 -2.99
CA ALA A 202 24.10 4.33 -2.54
C ALA A 202 23.05 4.80 -3.55
N THR A 203 21.86 5.15 -3.07
CA THR A 203 20.74 5.64 -3.88
C THR A 203 20.28 6.98 -3.35
N PHE A 204 20.10 7.95 -4.25
CA PHE A 204 19.55 9.27 -3.95
C PHE A 204 18.43 9.61 -4.91
N TYR A 205 17.39 10.27 -4.41
CA TYR A 205 16.18 10.62 -5.16
C TYR A 205 15.63 11.97 -4.71
N VAL A 206 15.22 12.79 -5.69
CA VAL A 206 14.47 14.03 -5.50
C VAL A 206 13.34 14.09 -6.53
N ASP A 207 12.16 14.47 -6.10
CA ASP A 207 11.01 14.77 -6.98
C ASP A 207 10.33 16.05 -6.47
N ARG A 208 10.24 17.05 -7.33
CA ARG A 208 9.57 18.31 -7.02
C ARG A 208 8.71 18.79 -8.18
N SER A 209 7.52 19.29 -7.86
CA SER A 209 6.64 19.97 -8.83
C SER A 209 5.84 21.06 -8.15
N ASP A 210 5.43 22.06 -8.93
CA ASP A 210 4.41 23.02 -8.52
C ASP A 210 3.06 22.30 -8.36
N GLY A 211 2.25 22.80 -7.43
CA GLY A 211 0.84 22.42 -7.33
C GLY A 211 0.02 22.95 -8.52
N TRP A 212 -1.12 22.35 -8.77
CA TRP A 212 -2.02 22.75 -9.86
C TRP A 212 -3.36 23.31 -9.40
N ALA A 213 -3.74 23.10 -8.14
CA ALA A 213 -4.95 23.67 -7.54
C ALA A 213 -4.59 24.99 -6.82
N LYS A 214 -5.10 26.12 -7.33
CA LYS A 214 -4.83 27.44 -6.77
C LYS A 214 -5.83 27.76 -5.66
N ASN A 215 -5.34 28.17 -4.49
CA ASN A 215 -6.15 28.73 -3.40
C ASN A 215 -6.50 30.19 -3.72
N ALA A 216 -7.79 30.52 -3.71
CA ALA A 216 -8.26 31.87 -3.98
C ALA A 216 -7.99 32.84 -2.82
N TYR A 217 -7.79 32.34 -1.60
CA TYR A 217 -7.59 33.15 -0.40
C TYR A 217 -6.21 33.84 -0.38
N ASP A 218 -5.15 33.10 -0.64
CA ASP A 218 -3.76 33.56 -0.54
C ASP A 218 -2.94 33.40 -1.84
N GLY A 219 -3.48 32.69 -2.83
CA GLY A 219 -2.83 32.43 -4.11
C GLY A 219 -1.88 31.23 -4.11
N GLU A 220 -1.71 30.53 -2.99
CA GLU A 220 -0.88 29.33 -2.87
C GLU A 220 -1.37 28.21 -3.79
N LYS A 221 -0.44 27.34 -4.19
CA LYS A 221 -0.74 26.19 -5.03
C LYS A 221 -0.71 24.93 -4.20
N TYR A 222 -1.81 24.19 -4.19
CA TYR A 222 -1.96 22.88 -3.58
C TYR A 222 -1.78 21.75 -4.58
N LEU A 223 -1.61 20.51 -4.07
CA LEU A 223 -1.36 19.29 -4.85
C LEU A 223 -0.02 19.35 -5.59
N ASP A 224 0.99 19.85 -4.91
CA ASP A 224 2.40 19.84 -5.30
C ASP A 224 3.08 18.49 -4.97
N VAL A 225 4.33 18.37 -5.36
CA VAL A 225 5.24 17.30 -4.95
C VAL A 225 6.53 17.93 -4.42
N ASN A 226 6.98 17.52 -3.24
CA ASN A 226 8.26 17.93 -2.68
C ASN A 226 8.80 16.81 -1.79
N ARG A 227 9.63 15.93 -2.38
CA ARG A 227 10.11 14.68 -1.78
C ARG A 227 11.57 14.47 -2.05
N TRP A 228 12.24 13.84 -1.10
CA TRP A 228 13.57 13.31 -1.33
C TRP A 228 13.81 12.05 -0.48
N ALA A 229 14.71 11.21 -0.95
CA ALA A 229 15.11 10.01 -0.24
C ALA A 229 16.59 9.71 -0.44
N ALA A 230 17.19 9.05 0.55
CA ALA A 230 18.53 8.49 0.46
C ALA A 230 18.53 7.08 1.07
N ARG A 231 19.19 6.14 0.39
CA ARG A 231 19.43 4.77 0.87
C ARG A 231 20.90 4.42 0.73
N GLY A 232 21.49 3.94 1.80
CA GLY A 232 22.84 3.36 1.82
C GLY A 232 22.78 1.88 2.14
N GLN A 233 23.56 1.06 1.43
CA GLN A 233 23.63 -0.37 1.65
C GLN A 233 25.07 -0.83 1.69
N LEU A 234 25.36 -1.82 2.52
CA LEU A 234 26.63 -2.55 2.58
C LEU A 234 26.33 -4.04 2.45
N LEU A 235 27.05 -4.71 1.55
CA LEU A 235 27.01 -6.16 1.37
C LEU A 235 28.36 -6.74 1.75
N PHE A 236 28.36 -7.53 2.80
CA PHE A 236 29.53 -8.31 3.23
C PHE A 236 29.35 -9.77 2.82
N GLN A 237 30.38 -10.36 2.20
CA GLN A 237 30.44 -11.76 1.82
C GLN A 237 31.78 -12.36 2.21
N SER A 238 31.75 -13.45 2.98
CA SER A 238 32.97 -14.17 3.36
C SER A 238 32.68 -15.62 3.69
N GLY A 239 33.14 -16.55 2.87
CA GLY A 239 32.85 -17.96 3.02
C GLY A 239 31.32 -18.22 3.03
N PRO A 240 30.80 -18.90 4.05
CA PRO A 240 29.35 -19.23 4.10
C PRO A 240 28.48 -18.05 4.55
N VAL A 241 29.05 -16.89 4.88
CA VAL A 241 28.36 -15.78 5.52
C VAL A 241 28.13 -14.65 4.52
N THR A 242 26.85 -14.23 4.37
CA THR A 242 26.45 -13.03 3.65
C THR A 242 25.66 -12.13 4.59
N SER A 243 25.98 -10.84 4.64
CA SER A 243 25.26 -9.86 5.44
C SER A 243 24.98 -8.61 4.60
N ARG A 244 23.70 -8.19 4.53
CA ARG A 244 23.26 -6.97 3.85
C ARG A 244 22.69 -5.99 4.88
N LEU A 245 23.39 -4.89 5.11
CA LEU A 245 22.97 -3.78 5.96
C LEU A 245 22.34 -2.69 5.09
N ILE A 246 21.17 -2.18 5.47
CA ILE A 246 20.42 -1.13 4.76
C ILE A 246 20.08 -0.02 5.75
N GLY A 247 20.48 1.21 5.42
CA GLY A 247 20.02 2.42 6.10
C GLY A 247 19.27 3.30 5.12
N GLU A 248 18.10 3.84 5.51
CA GLU A 248 17.27 4.65 4.63
C GLU A 248 16.63 5.83 5.34
N HIS A 249 16.47 6.91 4.58
CA HIS A 249 15.77 8.11 4.99
C HIS A 249 14.88 8.60 3.85
N TYR A 250 13.65 8.97 4.18
CA TYR A 250 12.68 9.53 3.27
C TYR A 250 11.95 10.70 3.93
N GLU A 251 11.78 11.81 3.20
CA GLU A 251 11.11 13.00 3.70
C GLU A 251 10.21 13.64 2.63
N THR A 252 9.01 14.05 3.05
CA THR A 252 8.10 14.87 2.24
C THR A 252 7.71 16.12 3.00
N SER A 253 7.50 17.22 2.26
CA SER A 253 6.96 18.48 2.78
C SER A 253 6.13 19.13 1.68
N GLU A 254 4.83 18.79 1.62
CA GLU A 254 3.95 19.03 0.49
C GLU A 254 2.67 19.77 0.89
N TYR A 255 2.20 20.69 0.05
CA TYR A 255 0.85 21.27 0.11
C TYR A 255 -0.16 20.32 -0.56
N ASN A 256 -0.19 19.08 -0.13
CA ASN A 256 -0.88 17.95 -0.76
C ASN A 256 -1.99 17.36 0.13
N ASN A 257 -2.35 18.03 1.23
CA ASN A 257 -3.42 17.59 2.11
C ASN A 257 -4.80 18.16 1.70
N TYR A 258 -4.87 18.86 0.58
CA TYR A 258 -6.09 19.45 0.06
C TYR A 258 -6.94 18.43 -0.70
N TYR A 259 -8.21 18.33 -0.30
CA TYR A 259 -9.21 17.47 -0.94
C TYR A 259 -10.39 18.32 -1.38
N PRO A 260 -10.59 18.53 -2.70
CA PRO A 260 -11.65 19.42 -3.18
C PRO A 260 -13.04 18.89 -2.81
N GLY A 261 -13.86 19.77 -2.25
CA GLY A 261 -15.29 19.59 -2.14
C GLY A 261 -15.91 19.50 -3.54
N PHE A 262 -16.87 18.59 -3.75
CA PHE A 262 -17.52 18.44 -5.05
C PHE A 262 -19.04 18.42 -4.99
N ALA A 263 -19.64 18.26 -3.82
CA ALA A 263 -21.07 18.30 -3.54
C ALA A 263 -21.32 18.36 -2.04
N ASP A 264 -22.51 18.79 -1.64
CA ASP A 264 -23.03 18.58 -0.28
C ASP A 264 -24.46 18.03 -0.34
N ALA A 265 -24.84 17.24 0.66
CA ALA A 265 -26.22 16.82 0.83
C ALA A 265 -26.99 17.94 1.57
N THR A 266 -27.42 18.95 0.83
CA THR A 266 -28.18 20.09 1.37
C THR A 266 -29.62 19.75 1.73
N THR A 267 -30.13 18.62 1.22
CA THR A 267 -31.45 18.05 1.53
C THR A 267 -31.31 16.57 1.88
N PHE A 268 -32.24 16.09 2.68
CA PHE A 268 -32.42 14.66 2.91
C PHE A 268 -33.13 14.00 1.71
N ALA A 269 -33.12 12.68 1.64
CA ALA A 269 -33.76 11.92 0.57
C ALA A 269 -35.28 12.14 0.47
N ASN A 270 -35.94 12.53 1.57
CA ASN A 270 -37.35 12.89 1.61
C ASN A 270 -37.64 14.34 1.17
N GLY A 271 -36.63 15.08 0.70
CA GLY A 271 -36.77 16.46 0.25
C GLY A 271 -36.66 17.51 1.36
N ALA A 272 -36.65 17.13 2.63
CA ALA A 272 -36.52 18.09 3.73
C ALA A 272 -35.11 18.71 3.75
N THR A 273 -35.03 20.00 4.08
CA THR A 273 -33.75 20.72 4.16
C THR A 273 -32.87 20.14 5.28
N ARG A 274 -31.64 19.81 4.97
CA ARG A 274 -30.63 19.43 5.96
C ARG A 274 -29.93 20.68 6.50
N GLY A 275 -30.51 21.31 7.51
CA GLY A 275 -29.99 22.56 8.10
C GLY A 275 -28.55 22.44 8.62
N ALA A 276 -28.14 21.27 9.06
CA ALA A 276 -26.78 20.96 9.50
C ALA A 276 -25.79 20.73 8.34
N ALA A 277 -26.21 20.78 7.05
CA ALA A 277 -25.28 20.66 5.92
C ALA A 277 -24.33 21.84 5.92
N TRP A 278 -23.05 21.55 5.63
CA TRP A 278 -21.97 22.54 5.60
C TRP A 278 -22.30 23.75 4.70
N GLU A 279 -22.74 23.50 3.47
CA GLU A 279 -23.13 24.54 2.52
C GLU A 279 -24.30 25.38 3.05
N ASN A 280 -25.35 24.76 3.58
CA ASN A 280 -26.51 25.47 4.12
C ASN A 280 -26.14 26.37 5.30
N LYS A 281 -25.22 25.91 6.16
CA LYS A 281 -24.69 26.71 7.28
C LYS A 281 -23.87 27.90 6.79
N LEU A 282 -22.93 27.68 5.86
CA LEU A 282 -22.13 28.77 5.30
C LEU A 282 -23.00 29.84 4.66
N LYS A 283 -24.02 29.40 3.90
CA LYS A 283 -24.95 30.30 3.24
C LYS A 283 -25.83 31.08 4.23
N SER A 284 -26.41 30.41 5.22
CA SER A 284 -27.32 31.03 6.17
C SER A 284 -26.60 31.93 7.19
N ILE A 285 -25.40 31.53 7.63
CA ILE A 285 -24.65 32.22 8.70
C ILE A 285 -23.74 33.33 8.16
N PHE A 286 -23.06 33.06 7.03
CA PHE A 286 -22.06 33.96 6.47
C PHE A 286 -22.43 34.55 5.11
N GLY A 287 -23.55 34.14 4.50
CA GLY A 287 -23.92 34.57 3.15
C GLY A 287 -23.03 34.03 2.04
N TYR A 288 -22.25 32.99 2.33
CA TYR A 288 -21.25 32.44 1.43
C TYR A 288 -21.78 31.19 0.71
N THR A 289 -21.63 31.16 -0.61
CA THR A 289 -21.94 29.97 -1.43
C THR A 289 -20.64 29.39 -1.97
N PRO A 290 -20.26 28.17 -1.58
CA PRO A 290 -19.03 27.54 -2.03
C PRO A 290 -19.09 27.16 -3.51
N SER A 291 -17.90 27.10 -4.14
CA SER A 291 -17.75 26.59 -5.50
C SER A 291 -17.31 25.12 -5.47
N TYR A 292 -17.86 24.29 -6.35
CA TYR A 292 -17.47 22.88 -6.50
C TYR A 292 -16.68 22.61 -7.78
N LYS A 293 -16.14 23.66 -8.43
CA LYS A 293 -15.31 23.53 -9.61
C LYS A 293 -13.89 23.09 -9.24
N ILE A 294 -13.63 21.80 -9.33
CA ILE A 294 -12.35 21.17 -8.94
C ILE A 294 -11.17 21.89 -9.58
N GLY A 295 -10.14 22.19 -8.77
CA GLY A 295 -8.94 22.94 -9.16
C GLY A 295 -9.10 24.48 -9.12
N GLN A 296 -10.33 24.98 -8.89
CA GLN A 296 -10.65 26.41 -8.75
C GLN A 296 -11.56 26.70 -7.55
N ASN A 297 -11.79 25.73 -6.69
CA ASN A 297 -12.71 25.81 -5.56
C ASN A 297 -12.00 25.90 -4.21
N ALA A 298 -10.66 25.89 -4.18
CA ALA A 298 -9.92 26.15 -2.95
C ALA A 298 -10.07 27.63 -2.56
N ASN A 299 -10.55 27.88 -1.35
CA ASN A 299 -10.67 29.20 -0.74
C ASN A 299 -10.52 29.01 0.77
N LEU A 300 -9.29 28.71 1.20
CA LEU A 300 -8.93 28.19 2.52
C LEU A 300 -8.08 29.25 3.24
N ASN A 301 -8.42 29.55 4.48
CA ASN A 301 -7.67 30.50 5.29
C ASN A 301 -6.52 29.84 6.09
N THR A 302 -6.43 28.51 6.06
CA THR A 302 -5.36 27.73 6.68
C THR A 302 -4.67 26.85 5.62
N GLN A 303 -3.35 26.75 5.69
CA GLN A 303 -2.57 25.92 4.75
C GLN A 303 -2.87 24.44 4.95
N GLU A 304 -3.02 23.73 3.83
CA GLU A 304 -3.16 22.27 3.75
C GLU A 304 -1.80 21.63 3.46
N ARG A 305 -1.07 21.25 4.51
CA ARG A 305 0.30 20.77 4.39
C ARG A 305 0.49 19.38 5.02
N ILE A 306 1.37 18.59 4.42
CA ILE A 306 1.89 17.33 4.96
C ILE A 306 3.39 17.42 5.14
N ASP A 307 3.86 17.17 6.36
CA ASP A 307 5.26 16.88 6.63
C ASP A 307 5.35 15.42 7.10
N SER A 308 6.11 14.58 6.39
CA SER A 308 6.27 13.17 6.74
C SER A 308 7.73 12.76 6.61
N ARG A 309 8.19 11.96 7.58
CA ARG A 309 9.56 11.44 7.62
C ARG A 309 9.54 9.97 7.96
N VAL A 310 10.30 9.18 7.19
CA VAL A 310 10.54 7.76 7.45
C VAL A 310 12.03 7.51 7.58
N ASN A 311 12.42 6.77 8.61
CA ASN A 311 13.78 6.28 8.80
C ASN A 311 13.75 4.77 8.93
N GLY A 312 14.79 4.11 8.44
CA GLY A 312 14.93 2.67 8.54
C GLY A 312 16.36 2.20 8.70
N LEU A 313 16.53 1.16 9.49
CA LEU A 313 17.77 0.38 9.57
C LEU A 313 17.38 -1.09 9.58
N SER A 314 18.00 -1.90 8.71
CA SER A 314 17.80 -3.35 8.70
C SER A 314 19.05 -4.08 8.31
N ASN A 315 19.18 -5.30 8.81
CA ASN A 315 20.24 -6.23 8.44
C ASN A 315 19.64 -7.59 8.09
N GLU A 316 20.00 -8.12 6.94
CA GLU A 316 19.74 -9.49 6.54
C GLU A 316 21.06 -10.26 6.60
N LEU A 317 21.14 -11.22 7.51
CA LEU A 317 22.26 -12.14 7.67
C LEU A 317 21.85 -13.52 7.13
N THR A 318 22.63 -14.06 6.21
CA THR A 318 22.46 -15.41 5.65
C THR A 318 23.71 -16.23 5.89
N ILE A 319 23.55 -17.46 6.38
CA ILE A 319 24.63 -18.39 6.64
C ILE A 319 24.30 -19.71 5.93
N ASP A 320 25.14 -20.11 4.99
CA ASP A 320 25.11 -21.45 4.39
C ASP A 320 25.69 -22.45 5.38
N LEU A 321 24.91 -23.45 5.74
CA LEU A 321 25.29 -24.51 6.69
C LEU A 321 25.79 -25.80 5.98
N GLY A 322 26.12 -25.71 4.70
CA GLY A 322 26.52 -26.84 3.88
C GLY A 322 25.33 -27.69 3.40
N GLY A 323 24.23 -27.02 3.12
CA GLY A 323 22.94 -27.59 2.68
C GLY A 323 21.81 -26.68 3.14
N PRO A 324 21.34 -26.72 4.39
CA PRO A 324 20.37 -25.76 4.88
C PRO A 324 20.96 -24.36 4.98
N THR A 325 20.11 -23.36 4.75
CA THR A 325 20.45 -21.93 4.90
C THR A 325 19.76 -21.35 6.13
N LEU A 326 20.51 -20.70 7.01
CA LEU A 326 19.99 -19.91 8.12
C LEU A 326 19.91 -18.43 7.69
N THR A 327 18.75 -17.81 7.82
CA THR A 327 18.55 -16.40 7.56
C THR A 327 18.04 -15.70 8.81
N ALA A 328 18.65 -14.55 9.16
CA ALA A 328 18.15 -13.68 10.22
C ALA A 328 17.93 -12.27 9.68
N VAL A 329 16.75 -11.70 9.92
CA VAL A 329 16.38 -10.33 9.49
C VAL A 329 16.04 -9.52 10.73
N SER A 330 16.84 -8.49 11.02
CA SER A 330 16.63 -7.54 12.11
C SER A 330 16.28 -6.18 11.52
N ALA A 331 15.25 -5.51 12.03
CA ALA A 331 14.88 -4.21 11.50
C ALA A 331 14.33 -3.26 12.57
N TRP A 332 14.62 -1.99 12.38
CA TRP A 332 13.96 -0.85 12.99
C TRP A 332 13.39 0.05 11.91
N ARG A 333 12.17 0.53 12.12
CA ARG A 333 11.47 1.47 11.25
C ARG A 333 10.81 2.55 12.08
N GLN A 334 10.85 3.78 11.58
CA GLN A 334 10.24 4.94 12.22
C GLN A 334 9.44 5.72 11.19
N LEU A 335 8.23 6.14 11.57
CA LEU A 335 7.38 7.07 10.82
C LEU A 335 7.04 8.25 11.72
N ARG A 336 7.17 9.45 11.18
CA ARG A 336 6.69 10.69 11.78
C ARG A 336 5.83 11.42 10.76
N PHE A 337 4.61 11.80 11.15
CA PHE A 337 3.65 12.47 10.29
C PHE A 337 3.06 13.68 10.99
N ARG A 338 3.10 14.85 10.34
CA ARG A 338 2.67 16.15 10.88
C ARG A 338 1.87 16.89 9.80
N PRO A 339 0.54 16.76 9.75
CA PRO A 339 -0.30 17.47 8.84
C PRO A 339 -0.78 18.79 9.43
N HIS A 340 -1.07 19.73 8.53
CA HIS A 340 -1.85 20.93 8.80
C HIS A 340 -3.12 20.88 7.97
N ASN A 341 -4.27 21.13 8.59
CA ASN A 341 -5.57 21.01 7.94
C ASN A 341 -6.45 22.26 8.22
N ASP A 342 -7.00 22.80 7.16
CA ASP A 342 -8.24 23.58 7.21
C ASP A 342 -9.42 22.62 7.26
N SER A 343 -9.92 22.36 8.47
CA SER A 343 -10.95 21.32 8.63
C SER A 343 -12.33 21.73 8.19
N ASP A 344 -12.56 23.03 7.92
CA ASP A 344 -13.86 23.52 7.49
C ASP A 344 -13.94 23.83 5.99
N LEU A 345 -12.81 23.75 5.26
CA LEU A 345 -12.70 23.97 3.81
C LEU A 345 -13.36 25.27 3.34
N SER A 346 -13.20 26.36 4.10
CA SER A 346 -13.83 27.64 3.84
C SER A 346 -12.87 28.82 4.10
N PRO A 347 -13.20 30.05 3.64
CA PRO A 347 -12.39 31.23 3.96
C PRO A 347 -12.60 31.77 5.37
N PHE A 348 -13.41 31.10 6.20
CA PHE A 348 -13.74 31.53 7.56
C PHE A 348 -12.87 30.84 8.59
N SER A 349 -12.59 31.55 9.69
CA SER A 349 -11.82 30.99 10.81
C SER A 349 -12.71 30.13 11.73
N ILE A 350 -13.15 28.96 11.24
CA ILE A 350 -14.06 28.08 11.99
C ILE A 350 -13.26 27.03 12.74
N LEU A 351 -12.57 26.12 12.03
CA LEU A 351 -11.90 24.99 12.67
C LEU A 351 -10.61 24.60 11.95
N ARG A 352 -9.50 24.64 12.66
CA ARG A 352 -8.24 24.06 12.23
C ARG A 352 -8.02 22.71 12.93
N ALA A 353 -7.54 21.74 12.21
CA ALA A 353 -7.16 20.47 12.80
C ALA A 353 -5.71 20.08 12.48
N GLY A 354 -5.21 19.12 13.20
CA GLY A 354 -3.96 18.43 12.95
C GLY A 354 -4.02 17.07 13.64
N TYR A 355 -3.29 16.08 13.10
CA TYR A 355 -3.15 14.80 13.76
C TYR A 355 -1.73 14.30 13.55
N ASP A 356 -0.96 14.39 14.62
CA ASP A 356 0.41 13.89 14.61
C ASP A 356 0.39 12.38 14.80
N VAL A 357 1.16 11.66 13.99
CA VAL A 357 1.32 10.22 14.13
C VAL A 357 2.81 9.88 14.22
N ASP A 358 3.16 9.17 15.27
CA ASP A 358 4.50 8.64 15.52
C ASP A 358 4.43 7.13 15.63
N VAL A 359 5.23 6.43 14.83
CA VAL A 359 5.37 4.97 14.87
C VAL A 359 6.83 4.61 14.98
N ASP A 360 7.16 3.75 15.94
CA ASP A 360 8.44 3.07 16.04
C ASP A 360 8.19 1.57 16.04
N GLN A 361 8.81 0.85 15.09
CA GLN A 361 8.67 -0.58 14.89
C GLN A 361 10.03 -1.27 15.00
N TYR A 362 10.07 -2.39 15.72
CA TYR A 362 11.22 -3.30 15.82
C TYR A 362 10.77 -4.69 15.44
N SER A 363 11.53 -5.38 14.59
CA SER A 363 11.22 -6.75 14.21
C SER A 363 12.48 -7.61 14.10
N GLN A 364 12.31 -8.89 14.39
CA GLN A 364 13.33 -9.93 14.25
C GLN A 364 12.69 -11.18 13.67
N GLU A 365 13.22 -11.65 12.56
CA GLU A 365 12.92 -12.97 11.99
C GLU A 365 14.17 -13.84 12.00
N ILE A 366 14.01 -15.11 12.34
CA ILE A 366 15.06 -16.13 12.18
C ILE A 366 14.41 -17.33 11.52
N ARG A 367 14.97 -17.81 10.42
CA ARG A 367 14.47 -18.98 9.69
C ARG A 367 15.59 -19.86 9.19
N ILE A 368 15.30 -21.16 9.11
CA ILE A 368 16.14 -22.17 8.46
C ILE A 368 15.37 -22.79 7.32
N ALA A 369 15.99 -22.95 6.17
CA ALA A 369 15.40 -23.53 4.98
C ALA A 369 16.32 -24.60 4.39
N SER A 370 15.73 -25.71 3.90
CA SER A 370 16.45 -26.73 3.13
C SER A 370 16.82 -26.19 1.74
N PRO A 371 17.77 -26.77 1.03
CA PRO A 371 17.93 -26.57 -0.41
C PRO A 371 16.62 -26.94 -1.16
N THR A 372 16.44 -26.35 -2.33
CA THR A 372 15.36 -26.70 -3.27
C THR A 372 15.70 -27.93 -4.09
N GLY A 373 14.70 -28.58 -4.68
CA GLY A 373 14.88 -29.77 -5.54
C GLY A 373 15.03 -31.10 -4.78
N ASN A 374 14.94 -31.07 -3.43
CA ASN A 374 14.91 -32.32 -2.64
C ASN A 374 13.50 -32.93 -2.60
N PRO A 375 13.37 -34.26 -2.41
CA PRO A 375 12.07 -34.89 -2.24
C PRO A 375 11.23 -34.30 -1.12
N LEU A 376 11.87 -33.80 -0.07
CA LEU A 376 11.24 -33.09 1.02
C LEU A 376 11.98 -31.75 1.25
N GLU A 377 11.30 -30.66 1.02
CA GLU A 377 11.77 -29.33 1.32
C GLU A 377 11.10 -28.80 2.57
N TYR A 378 11.83 -28.05 3.39
CA TYR A 378 11.31 -27.48 4.61
C TYR A 378 11.78 -26.05 4.81
N GLN A 379 10.98 -25.30 5.56
CA GLN A 379 11.32 -24.01 6.09
C GLN A 379 10.67 -23.85 7.47
N PHE A 380 11.46 -23.47 8.48
CA PHE A 380 10.98 -23.22 9.85
C PHE A 380 11.53 -21.91 10.35
N GLY A 381 10.78 -21.21 11.18
CA GLY A 381 11.25 -19.97 11.72
C GLY A 381 10.46 -19.44 12.91
N GLY A 382 11.04 -18.40 13.49
CA GLY A 382 10.44 -17.59 14.54
C GLY A 382 10.41 -16.11 14.14
N TYR A 383 9.40 -15.39 14.61
CA TYR A 383 9.22 -13.97 14.34
C TYR A 383 8.85 -13.24 15.63
N PHE A 384 9.45 -12.07 15.82
CA PHE A 384 9.12 -11.14 16.90
C PHE A 384 8.86 -9.75 16.32
N LEU A 385 7.87 -9.06 16.86
CA LEU A 385 7.50 -7.69 16.51
C LEU A 385 7.15 -6.90 17.76
N ARG A 386 7.66 -5.67 17.83
CA ARG A 386 7.18 -4.63 18.72
C ARG A 386 6.87 -3.38 17.93
N GLU A 387 5.69 -2.79 18.14
CA GLU A 387 5.28 -1.49 17.63
C GLU A 387 4.85 -0.61 18.78
N ASP A 388 5.33 0.62 18.79
CA ASP A 388 4.89 1.68 19.67
C ASP A 388 4.34 2.82 18.78
N LEU A 389 3.04 3.10 18.88
CA LEU A 389 2.33 4.11 18.09
C LEU A 389 1.70 5.14 19.00
N VAL A 390 1.87 6.40 18.62
CA VAL A 390 1.20 7.56 19.22
C VAL A 390 0.45 8.31 18.15
N SER A 391 -0.82 8.62 18.38
CA SER A 391 -1.67 9.45 17.52
C SER A 391 -2.26 10.58 18.36
N ASN A 392 -1.98 11.82 17.97
CA ASN A 392 -2.53 13.00 18.61
C ASN A 392 -3.41 13.77 17.63
N ASN A 393 -4.72 13.72 17.81
CA ASN A 393 -5.71 14.37 16.97
C ASN A 393 -6.21 15.65 17.65
N ARG A 394 -5.94 16.82 17.04
CA ARG A 394 -6.26 18.13 17.57
C ARG A 394 -7.34 18.81 16.75
N SER A 395 -8.31 19.43 17.43
CA SER A 395 -9.29 20.34 16.84
C SER A 395 -9.19 21.69 17.53
N ILE A 396 -8.80 22.71 16.79
CA ILE A 396 -8.57 24.07 17.31
C ILE A 396 -9.69 24.97 16.78
N PHE A 397 -10.55 25.38 17.70
CA PHE A 397 -11.64 26.32 17.40
C PHE A 397 -11.08 27.72 17.22
N GLN A 398 -11.59 28.45 16.21
CA GLN A 398 -11.13 29.77 15.83
C GLN A 398 -12.23 30.83 16.00
N SER A 399 -11.98 32.08 15.64
CA SER A 399 -12.85 33.22 15.92
C SER A 399 -14.28 33.12 15.40
N ASP A 400 -14.51 32.40 14.28
CA ASP A 400 -15.83 32.20 13.69
C ASP A 400 -16.56 30.95 14.22
N SER A 401 -15.89 30.13 15.04
CA SER A 401 -16.45 28.87 15.56
C SER A 401 -17.75 29.08 16.32
N THR A 402 -17.78 30.06 17.22
CA THR A 402 -18.97 30.34 18.03
C THR A 402 -20.16 30.66 17.14
N LYS A 403 -19.97 31.50 16.15
CA LYS A 403 -21.00 31.87 15.18
C LYS A 403 -21.45 30.63 14.39
N TYR A 404 -20.53 29.82 13.91
CA TYR A 404 -20.81 28.64 13.12
C TYR A 404 -21.58 27.55 13.90
N PHE A 405 -21.14 27.23 15.13
CA PHE A 405 -21.69 26.12 15.88
C PHE A 405 -22.91 26.49 16.72
N LEU A 406 -23.05 27.74 17.15
CA LEU A 406 -24.06 28.15 18.13
C LEU A 406 -25.15 29.09 17.57
N THR A 407 -25.07 29.51 16.30
CA THR A 407 -26.18 30.24 15.65
C THR A 407 -27.43 29.37 15.63
N GLY A 408 -28.54 29.92 16.12
CA GLY A 408 -29.80 29.22 16.30
C GLY A 408 -29.95 28.51 17.65
N ALA A 409 -28.86 28.27 18.37
CA ALA A 409 -28.86 27.73 19.73
C ALA A 409 -28.77 28.84 20.80
N LEU A 410 -28.13 29.98 20.45
CA LEU A 410 -28.02 31.15 21.32
C LEU A 410 -28.62 32.39 20.62
N PRO A 411 -29.12 33.38 21.40
CA PRO A 411 -29.45 34.68 20.87
C PRO A 411 -28.21 35.36 20.23
N ALA A 412 -28.41 36.19 19.18
CA ALA A 412 -27.30 36.83 18.46
C ALA A 412 -26.36 37.63 19.36
N ALA A 413 -26.89 38.32 20.36
CA ALA A 413 -26.10 39.06 21.33
C ALA A 413 -25.23 38.21 22.26
N ALA A 414 -25.49 36.93 22.37
CA ALA A 414 -24.73 35.98 23.18
C ALA A 414 -23.69 35.18 22.36
N LEU A 415 -23.62 35.37 21.02
CA LEU A 415 -22.65 34.71 20.13
C LEU A 415 -21.26 35.37 20.21
N LEU A 416 -20.67 35.40 21.41
CA LEU A 416 -19.33 35.97 21.62
C LEU A 416 -18.24 35.02 21.11
N PRO A 417 -17.30 35.46 20.26
CA PRO A 417 -16.18 34.62 19.80
C PRO A 417 -15.47 33.90 20.94
N ALA A 418 -15.26 34.56 22.08
CA ALA A 418 -14.60 34.02 23.26
C ALA A 418 -15.20 32.70 23.80
N ILE A 419 -16.42 32.30 23.36
CA ILE A 419 -16.99 31.04 23.80
C ILE A 419 -16.14 29.85 23.27
N LEU A 420 -15.71 29.91 22.00
CA LEU A 420 -14.95 28.81 21.38
C LEU A 420 -13.55 29.22 20.89
N ASP A 421 -13.31 30.49 20.59
CA ASP A 421 -12.03 30.95 20.04
C ASP A 421 -10.84 30.59 20.96
N GLY A 422 -9.82 29.97 20.37
CA GLY A 422 -8.63 29.49 21.06
C GLY A 422 -8.86 28.25 21.94
N VAL A 423 -10.04 27.63 21.90
CA VAL A 423 -10.27 26.34 22.55
C VAL A 423 -9.66 25.23 21.68
N GLU A 424 -8.83 24.40 22.26
CA GLU A 424 -8.21 23.23 21.65
C GLU A 424 -8.76 21.97 22.30
N TYR A 425 -9.28 21.06 21.48
CA TYR A 425 -9.75 19.73 21.87
C TYR A 425 -8.79 18.70 21.32
N ASP A 426 -8.06 18.03 22.22
CA ASP A 426 -7.05 17.03 21.91
C ASP A 426 -7.51 15.64 22.25
N GLN A 427 -7.33 14.70 21.29
CA GLN A 427 -7.45 13.27 21.53
C GLN A 427 -6.08 12.61 21.36
N TYR A 428 -5.55 12.10 22.45
CA TYR A 428 -4.23 11.49 22.52
C TYR A 428 -4.36 9.98 22.65
N GLY A 429 -4.08 9.26 21.58
CA GLY A 429 -4.12 7.80 21.50
C GLY A 429 -2.74 7.19 21.57
N LYS A 430 -2.60 6.09 22.31
CA LYS A 430 -1.40 5.25 22.33
C LYS A 430 -1.77 3.82 22.01
N LEU A 431 -0.92 3.16 21.20
CA LEU A 431 -1.00 1.72 20.95
C LEU A 431 0.39 1.12 21.09
N GLN A 432 0.49 0.07 21.86
CA GLN A 432 1.65 -0.80 21.93
C GLN A 432 1.24 -2.20 21.48
N VAL A 433 1.96 -2.76 20.52
CA VAL A 433 1.79 -4.12 20.03
C VAL A 433 3.05 -4.91 20.31
N THR A 434 2.90 -6.10 20.90
CA THR A 434 3.98 -7.08 21.04
C THR A 434 3.48 -8.40 20.48
N SER A 435 4.18 -8.95 19.50
CA SER A 435 3.77 -10.17 18.80
C SER A 435 4.93 -11.14 18.68
N GLY A 436 4.70 -12.41 18.95
CA GLY A 436 5.65 -13.50 18.74
C GLY A 436 4.99 -14.62 17.95
N ALA A 437 5.73 -15.24 17.03
CA ALA A 437 5.22 -16.35 16.24
C ALA A 437 6.26 -17.41 15.99
N ALA A 438 5.79 -18.66 15.83
CA ALA A 438 6.55 -19.77 15.28
C ALA A 438 5.83 -20.30 14.05
N PHE A 439 6.58 -20.62 13.00
CA PHE A 439 6.01 -21.06 11.72
C PHE A 439 6.84 -22.16 11.06
N GLY A 440 6.20 -22.94 10.20
CA GLY A 440 6.87 -23.92 9.36
C GLY A 440 6.07 -24.24 8.12
N GLN A 441 6.79 -24.61 7.08
CA GLN A 441 6.24 -25.10 5.82
C GLN A 441 7.06 -26.28 5.34
N LEU A 442 6.36 -27.27 4.83
CA LEU A 442 6.94 -28.46 4.19
C LEU A 442 6.38 -28.57 2.78
N THR A 443 7.24 -28.91 1.82
CA THR A 443 6.83 -29.31 0.47
C THR A 443 7.36 -30.72 0.21
N TRP A 444 6.44 -31.62 0.00
CA TRP A 444 6.75 -33.03 -0.36
C TRP A 444 6.55 -33.25 -1.85
N HIS A 445 7.63 -33.52 -2.56
CA HIS A 445 7.62 -33.92 -3.95
C HIS A 445 7.33 -35.46 -4.02
N ALA A 446 6.04 -35.79 -4.08
CA ALA A 446 5.60 -37.21 -4.11
C ALA A 446 6.01 -37.88 -5.43
N SER A 447 6.26 -37.13 -6.48
CA SER A 447 6.86 -37.50 -7.74
C SER A 447 7.41 -36.28 -8.45
N ASP A 448 8.09 -36.41 -9.58
CA ASP A 448 8.57 -35.33 -10.42
C ASP A 448 7.45 -34.36 -10.88
N ARG A 449 6.19 -34.82 -10.83
CA ARG A 449 5.01 -34.06 -11.26
C ARG A 449 4.09 -33.62 -10.13
N LEU A 450 4.08 -34.33 -9.01
CA LEU A 450 3.15 -34.09 -7.91
C LEU A 450 3.89 -33.56 -6.68
N ALA A 451 3.56 -32.39 -6.25
CA ALA A 451 4.02 -31.82 -4.98
C ALA A 451 2.85 -31.45 -4.07
N LEU A 452 3.05 -31.61 -2.77
CA LEU A 452 2.11 -31.20 -1.73
C LEU A 452 2.81 -30.28 -0.74
N THR A 453 2.36 -29.02 -0.66
CA THR A 453 2.85 -28.07 0.33
C THR A 453 1.86 -27.94 1.47
N GLY A 454 2.35 -28.05 2.71
CA GLY A 454 1.62 -27.79 3.94
C GLY A 454 2.34 -26.77 4.81
N GLY A 455 1.62 -25.77 5.30
CA GLY A 455 2.18 -24.72 6.16
C GLY A 455 1.34 -24.47 7.40
N LEU A 456 1.99 -24.14 8.50
CA LEU A 456 1.37 -23.83 9.78
C LEU A 456 2.12 -22.70 10.48
N ARG A 457 1.38 -21.77 11.09
CA ARG A 457 1.91 -20.71 11.96
C ARG A 457 1.03 -20.54 13.19
N PHE A 458 1.67 -20.42 14.34
CA PHE A 458 1.06 -19.97 15.57
C PHE A 458 1.57 -18.56 15.89
N THR A 459 0.67 -17.64 16.19
CA THR A 459 1.01 -16.27 16.58
C THR A 459 0.32 -15.93 17.90
N ARG A 460 1.05 -15.35 18.82
CA ARG A 460 0.51 -14.74 20.05
C ARG A 460 0.83 -13.26 20.05
N GLU A 461 -0.21 -12.45 20.24
CA GLU A 461 -0.12 -10.99 20.22
C GLU A 461 -0.77 -10.39 21.43
N ASN A 462 -0.10 -9.40 22.02
CA ASN A 462 -0.64 -8.52 23.07
C ASN A 462 -0.74 -7.10 22.50
N LYS A 463 -1.91 -6.48 22.66
CA LYS A 463 -2.16 -5.07 22.35
C LYS A 463 -2.57 -4.34 23.62
N LYS A 464 -1.91 -3.18 23.87
CA LYS A 464 -2.29 -2.22 24.92
C LYS A 464 -2.63 -0.91 24.22
N ALA A 465 -3.87 -0.46 24.41
CA ALA A 465 -4.35 0.78 23.80
C ALA A 465 -4.94 1.70 24.86
N SER A 466 -4.70 2.99 24.73
CA SER A 466 -5.33 4.02 25.54
C SER A 466 -5.69 5.23 24.69
N ASN A 467 -6.78 5.91 25.07
CA ASN A 467 -7.21 7.14 24.44
C ASN A 467 -7.68 8.12 25.51
N THR A 468 -7.14 9.34 25.48
CA THR A 468 -7.45 10.42 26.42
C THR A 468 -7.88 11.65 25.64
N ALA A 469 -9.02 12.23 25.98
CA ALA A 469 -9.47 13.50 25.42
C ALA A 469 -9.42 14.60 26.48
N THR A 470 -8.82 15.71 26.11
CA THR A 470 -8.61 16.88 26.98
C THR A 470 -8.96 18.16 26.25
N VAL A 471 -9.18 19.22 27.02
CA VAL A 471 -9.49 20.56 26.49
C VAL A 471 -8.50 21.57 27.06
N PHE A 472 -7.94 22.38 26.20
CA PHE A 472 -6.99 23.43 26.55
C PHE A 472 -7.46 24.79 26.02
N GLY A 473 -6.84 25.85 26.49
CA GLY A 473 -7.02 27.22 25.95
C GLY A 473 -8.41 27.78 26.14
N GLY A 474 -8.72 28.78 25.30
CA GLY A 474 -9.94 29.55 25.38
C GLY A 474 -9.96 30.55 26.52
N SER A 475 -10.72 31.64 26.37
CA SER A 475 -10.88 32.68 27.37
C SER A 475 -11.74 32.21 28.55
N ALA A 476 -11.55 32.83 29.73
CA ALA A 476 -12.49 32.70 30.82
C ALA A 476 -13.89 33.18 30.42
N LEU A 477 -14.92 32.44 30.80
CA LEU A 477 -16.32 32.72 30.45
C LEU A 477 -17.16 33.04 31.68
N PRO A 478 -18.16 33.94 31.55
CA PRO A 478 -19.25 34.02 32.50
C PRO A 478 -19.90 32.64 32.72
N ALA A 479 -20.35 32.38 33.93
CA ALA A 479 -20.99 31.09 34.29
C ALA A 479 -22.21 30.77 33.39
N THR A 480 -22.88 31.79 32.86
CA THR A 480 -24.03 31.65 31.96
C THR A 480 -23.67 31.13 30.55
N LEU A 481 -22.41 31.34 30.10
CA LEU A 481 -21.95 30.92 28.76
C LEU A 481 -21.08 29.66 28.77
N ALA A 482 -20.51 29.28 29.92
CA ALA A 482 -19.71 28.08 30.06
C ALA A 482 -20.42 26.78 29.60
N PRO A 483 -21.75 26.59 29.86
CA PRO A 483 -22.49 25.42 29.35
C PRO A 483 -22.49 25.31 27.82
N ALA A 484 -22.50 26.42 27.08
CA ALA A 484 -22.46 26.40 25.63
C ALA A 484 -21.13 25.85 25.07
N ARG A 485 -19.98 26.24 25.67
CA ARG A 485 -18.68 25.65 25.35
C ARG A 485 -18.69 24.14 25.65
N THR A 486 -19.15 23.75 26.84
CA THR A 486 -19.21 22.35 27.25
C THR A 486 -20.08 21.52 26.30
N ALA A 487 -21.20 22.05 25.81
CA ALA A 487 -22.08 21.37 24.87
C ALA A 487 -21.36 21.07 23.54
N ILE A 488 -20.57 22.02 23.01
CA ILE A 488 -19.78 21.81 21.79
C ILE A 488 -18.65 20.80 22.03
N VAL A 489 -17.91 20.92 23.12
CA VAL A 489 -16.87 19.96 23.51
C VAL A 489 -17.44 18.54 23.60
N ASN A 490 -18.62 18.39 24.21
CA ASN A 490 -19.32 17.08 24.33
C ASN A 490 -19.75 16.57 22.94
N ALA A 491 -20.15 17.44 22.02
CA ALA A 491 -20.49 17.05 20.66
C ALA A 491 -19.26 16.55 19.87
N PHE A 492 -18.03 16.96 20.25
CA PHE A 492 -16.76 16.45 19.73
C PHE A 492 -16.30 15.16 20.46
N GLY A 493 -16.96 14.78 21.57
CA GLY A 493 -16.69 13.53 22.30
C GLY A 493 -16.53 13.71 23.81
N GLY A 494 -16.39 14.95 24.28
CA GLY A 494 -16.21 15.25 25.70
C GLY A 494 -14.81 14.92 26.22
N VAL A 495 -14.60 15.23 27.50
CA VAL A 495 -13.34 14.88 28.19
C VAL A 495 -13.45 13.47 28.75
N PHE A 496 -12.49 12.60 28.44
CA PHE A 496 -12.50 11.21 28.89
C PHE A 496 -11.09 10.62 28.92
N ALA A 497 -10.98 9.46 29.58
CA ALA A 497 -9.84 8.57 29.48
C ALA A 497 -10.35 7.13 29.45
N VAL A 498 -9.89 6.36 28.47
CA VAL A 498 -10.20 4.93 28.31
C VAL A 498 -8.93 4.17 27.98
N ALA A 499 -8.85 2.92 28.43
CA ALA A 499 -7.75 2.03 28.12
C ALA A 499 -8.25 0.59 28.05
N ASP A 500 -7.55 -0.23 27.28
CA ASP A 500 -7.83 -1.66 27.15
C ASP A 500 -6.53 -2.41 26.85
N GLU A 501 -6.48 -3.66 27.28
CA GLU A 501 -5.39 -4.60 26.98
C GLU A 501 -5.98 -5.93 26.55
N LYS A 502 -5.54 -6.43 25.39
CA LYS A 502 -6.05 -7.68 24.85
C LYS A 502 -4.92 -8.56 24.33
N THR A 503 -4.91 -9.82 24.76
CA THR A 503 -4.03 -10.85 24.22
C THR A 503 -4.83 -11.79 23.33
N THR A 504 -4.37 -11.99 22.11
CA THR A 504 -4.96 -12.92 21.14
C THR A 504 -3.96 -13.98 20.73
N SER A 505 -4.47 -15.17 20.44
CA SER A 505 -3.67 -16.26 19.85
C SER A 505 -4.37 -16.71 18.56
N SER A 506 -3.61 -16.83 17.49
CA SER A 506 -4.13 -17.14 16.16
C SER A 506 -3.30 -18.25 15.50
N TRP A 507 -3.99 -19.03 14.66
CA TRP A 507 -3.39 -20.01 13.77
C TRP A 507 -3.56 -19.56 12.32
N SER A 508 -2.54 -19.75 11.50
CA SER A 508 -2.65 -19.66 10.05
C SER A 508 -2.14 -20.95 9.45
N TRP A 509 -2.82 -21.45 8.42
CA TRP A 509 -2.43 -22.70 7.79
C TRP A 509 -2.71 -22.66 6.28
N LEU A 510 -2.01 -23.51 5.55
CA LEU A 510 -2.09 -23.68 4.10
C LEU A 510 -1.97 -25.17 3.76
N VAL A 511 -2.78 -25.61 2.81
CA VAL A 511 -2.59 -26.87 2.07
C VAL A 511 -2.67 -26.55 0.59
N ASN A 512 -1.62 -26.91 -0.16
CA ASN A 512 -1.48 -26.51 -1.55
C ASN A 512 -0.88 -27.69 -2.37
N PRO A 513 -1.71 -28.56 -2.96
CA PRO A 513 -1.29 -29.51 -3.96
C PRO A 513 -1.00 -28.81 -5.29
N SER A 514 0.05 -29.27 -5.99
CA SER A 514 0.39 -28.83 -7.33
C SER A 514 0.79 -30.01 -8.21
N PHE A 515 0.45 -29.95 -9.50
CA PHE A 515 0.67 -30.98 -10.45
C PHE A 515 1.21 -30.45 -11.79
N LYS A 516 2.40 -30.86 -12.19
CA LYS A 516 2.97 -30.58 -13.51
C LYS A 516 2.34 -31.53 -14.52
N LEU A 517 1.37 -31.02 -15.32
CA LEU A 517 0.74 -31.80 -16.40
C LEU A 517 1.76 -32.04 -17.50
N SER A 518 2.62 -31.10 -17.77
CA SER A 518 3.84 -31.14 -18.58
C SER A 518 4.87 -30.16 -17.98
N ASP A 519 6.06 -30.09 -18.57
CA ASP A 519 7.08 -29.11 -18.15
C ASP A 519 6.60 -27.67 -18.32
N ASP A 520 5.67 -27.44 -19.25
CA ASP A 520 5.11 -26.13 -19.59
C ASP A 520 3.76 -25.83 -18.92
N VAL A 521 3.16 -26.79 -18.17
CA VAL A 521 1.81 -26.63 -17.61
C VAL A 521 1.76 -27.08 -16.16
N LEU A 522 1.58 -26.11 -15.27
CA LEU A 522 1.39 -26.32 -13.84
C LEU A 522 -0.08 -26.10 -13.45
N LEU A 523 -0.68 -27.10 -12.83
CA LEU A 523 -1.98 -27.01 -12.16
C LEU A 523 -1.75 -26.91 -10.66
N TYR A 524 -2.54 -26.10 -9.98
CA TYR A 524 -2.51 -26.03 -8.51
C TYR A 524 -3.88 -25.76 -7.92
N ALA A 525 -4.05 -26.17 -6.67
CA ALA A 525 -5.16 -25.77 -5.84
C ALA A 525 -4.65 -25.40 -4.45
N SER A 526 -5.37 -24.58 -3.72
CA SER A 526 -5.02 -24.28 -2.34
C SER A 526 -6.26 -24.07 -1.47
N VAL A 527 -6.12 -24.45 -0.21
CA VAL A 527 -7.00 -24.02 0.87
C VAL A 527 -6.13 -23.37 1.92
N SER A 528 -6.44 -22.13 2.26
CA SER A 528 -5.66 -21.38 3.22
C SER A 528 -6.56 -20.63 4.22
N TYR A 529 -6.04 -20.48 5.44
CA TYR A 529 -6.69 -19.75 6.52
C TYR A 529 -5.67 -18.76 7.12
N GLY A 530 -6.10 -17.54 7.36
CA GLY A 530 -5.31 -16.52 8.00
C GLY A 530 -6.17 -15.55 8.80
N GLU A 531 -5.54 -14.80 9.71
CA GLU A 531 -6.20 -13.81 10.54
C GLU A 531 -5.56 -12.43 10.36
N LYS A 532 -6.41 -11.38 10.28
CA LYS A 532 -6.01 -10.00 10.43
C LYS A 532 -6.18 -9.61 11.89
N SER A 533 -5.19 -8.96 12.44
CA SER A 533 -5.15 -8.53 13.83
C SER A 533 -6.36 -7.68 14.24
N GLY A 534 -6.76 -7.78 15.49
CA GLY A 534 -7.75 -6.89 16.07
C GLY A 534 -7.27 -5.43 16.02
N ALA A 535 -8.13 -4.51 15.60
CA ALA A 535 -7.80 -3.09 15.53
C ALA A 535 -7.97 -2.41 16.91
N ALA A 536 -7.16 -1.36 17.15
CA ALA A 536 -7.38 -0.44 18.25
C ALA A 536 -8.07 0.84 17.74
N ASN A 537 -9.20 1.20 18.37
CA ASN A 537 -9.93 2.43 18.07
C ASN A 537 -9.31 3.59 18.87
N LEU A 538 -8.28 4.24 18.35
CA LEU A 538 -7.56 5.33 19.02
C LEU A 538 -8.36 6.66 19.07
N GLY A 539 -9.60 6.67 18.63
CA GLY A 539 -10.57 7.74 18.82
C GLY A 539 -11.83 7.27 19.58
N ALA A 540 -11.80 6.05 20.17
CA ALA A 540 -12.95 5.52 20.89
C ALA A 540 -13.28 6.36 22.12
N THR A 541 -14.59 6.59 22.34
CA THR A 541 -15.14 7.21 23.53
C THR A 541 -15.60 6.16 24.54
N PRO A 542 -15.90 6.53 25.79
CA PRO A 542 -16.48 5.61 26.76
C PRO A 542 -17.70 4.86 26.20
N GLY A 543 -17.77 3.57 26.48
CA GLY A 543 -18.85 2.68 26.01
C GLY A 543 -18.67 2.13 24.60
N LYS A 544 -17.60 2.49 23.89
CA LYS A 544 -17.20 1.86 22.62
C LYS A 544 -15.98 0.95 22.82
N PRO A 545 -15.83 -0.12 22.01
CA PRO A 545 -14.67 -1.00 22.14
C PRO A 545 -13.39 -0.26 21.80
N VAL A 546 -12.40 -0.30 22.68
CA VAL A 546 -11.06 0.25 22.44
C VAL A 546 -10.25 -0.70 21.58
N ILE A 547 -10.32 -2.01 21.84
CA ILE A 547 -9.68 -3.05 21.02
C ILE A 547 -10.75 -4.05 20.56
N ILE A 548 -10.84 -4.28 19.26
CA ILE A 548 -11.77 -5.22 18.63
C ILE A 548 -11.09 -6.55 18.29
N ASP A 549 -11.89 -7.56 17.91
CA ASP A 549 -11.41 -8.91 17.61
C ASP A 549 -10.69 -9.02 16.26
N PRO A 550 -9.85 -10.06 16.07
CA PRO A 550 -9.29 -10.41 14.78
C PRO A 550 -10.36 -10.77 13.76
N GLU A 551 -10.09 -10.40 12.49
CA GLU A 551 -10.85 -10.79 11.32
C GLU A 551 -10.29 -12.10 10.77
N LYS A 552 -11.15 -13.04 10.34
CA LYS A 552 -10.80 -14.41 9.92
C LYS A 552 -11.13 -14.62 8.45
N SER A 553 -10.15 -15.06 7.69
CA SER A 553 -10.24 -15.28 6.24
C SER A 553 -9.96 -16.74 5.89
N THR A 554 -10.86 -17.36 5.13
CA THR A 554 -10.68 -18.70 4.55
C THR A 554 -10.78 -18.58 3.03
N SER A 555 -9.74 -19.00 2.33
CA SER A 555 -9.65 -18.94 0.87
C SER A 555 -9.53 -20.33 0.25
N TYR A 556 -10.21 -20.50 -0.88
CA TYR A 556 -10.11 -21.63 -1.79
C TYR A 556 -9.67 -21.09 -3.15
N GLU A 557 -8.58 -21.61 -3.69
CA GLU A 557 -8.07 -21.18 -4.99
C GLU A 557 -7.73 -22.39 -5.86
N ALA A 558 -7.87 -22.22 -7.17
CA ALA A 558 -7.41 -23.15 -8.18
C ALA A 558 -6.86 -22.39 -9.37
N GLY A 559 -5.75 -22.83 -9.92
CA GLY A 559 -5.12 -22.12 -11.03
C GLY A 559 -4.36 -23.04 -11.98
N ILE A 560 -4.11 -22.47 -13.15
CA ILE A 560 -3.27 -23.02 -14.18
C ILE A 560 -2.23 -21.97 -14.59
N LYS A 561 -0.99 -22.40 -14.69
CA LYS A 561 0.11 -21.61 -15.28
C LYS A 561 0.64 -22.32 -16.49
N THR A 562 0.81 -21.59 -17.58
CA THR A 562 1.30 -22.18 -18.84
C THR A 562 2.42 -21.34 -19.42
N THR A 563 3.43 -22.04 -19.93
CA THR A 563 4.49 -21.50 -20.76
C THR A 563 4.25 -22.00 -22.19
N LEU A 564 4.23 -21.11 -23.15
CA LEU A 564 3.83 -21.41 -24.52
C LEU A 564 4.94 -21.00 -25.49
N ALA A 565 4.91 -21.56 -26.71
CA ALA A 565 5.83 -21.21 -27.79
C ALA A 565 7.32 -21.26 -27.40
N GLY A 566 7.72 -22.26 -26.59
CA GLY A 566 9.11 -22.44 -26.18
C GLY A 566 9.62 -21.32 -25.24
N GLY A 567 8.76 -20.78 -24.37
CA GLY A 567 9.10 -19.73 -23.42
C GLY A 567 8.74 -18.30 -23.87
N GLN A 568 8.32 -18.14 -25.14
CA GLN A 568 8.02 -16.81 -25.69
C GLN A 568 6.68 -16.23 -25.23
N ALA A 569 5.80 -17.03 -24.63
CA ALA A 569 4.53 -16.55 -24.11
C ALA A 569 4.14 -17.28 -22.82
N THR A 570 3.40 -16.61 -21.97
CA THR A 570 2.77 -17.20 -20.78
C THR A 570 1.29 -16.89 -20.76
N PHE A 571 0.51 -17.81 -20.20
CA PHE A 571 -0.91 -17.57 -19.94
C PHE A 571 -1.32 -18.26 -18.64
N ASN A 572 -1.77 -17.47 -17.67
CA ASN A 572 -2.10 -17.91 -16.34
C ASN A 572 -3.56 -17.57 -16.02
N VAL A 573 -4.25 -18.49 -15.38
CA VAL A 573 -5.64 -18.32 -14.91
C VAL A 573 -5.71 -18.72 -13.45
N ASN A 574 -6.36 -17.92 -12.64
CA ASN A 574 -6.64 -18.23 -11.24
C ASN A 574 -8.11 -17.98 -10.91
N PHE A 575 -8.75 -18.97 -10.26
CA PHE A 575 -10.07 -18.88 -9.67
C PHE A 575 -9.94 -18.78 -8.16
N TYR A 576 -10.71 -17.89 -7.53
CA TYR A 576 -10.67 -17.73 -6.09
C TYR A 576 -12.05 -17.58 -5.47
N TRP A 577 -12.16 -18.06 -4.23
CA TRP A 577 -13.30 -17.90 -3.35
C TRP A 577 -12.81 -17.68 -1.93
N ASN A 578 -13.08 -16.53 -1.36
CA ASN A 578 -12.64 -16.15 -0.03
C ASN A 578 -13.83 -15.71 0.83
N ASP A 579 -14.02 -16.38 1.97
CA ASP A 579 -15.02 -16.04 2.98
C ASP A 579 -14.34 -15.40 4.19
N ILE A 580 -14.83 -14.21 4.56
CA ILE A 580 -14.29 -13.43 5.69
C ILE A 580 -15.36 -13.31 6.76
N LYS A 581 -15.02 -13.74 7.97
CA LYS A 581 -15.83 -13.62 9.18
C LYS A 581 -15.27 -12.56 10.10
N ASP A 582 -16.14 -12.01 10.94
CA ASP A 582 -15.78 -10.98 11.91
C ASP A 582 -15.13 -9.75 11.23
N PHE A 583 -15.60 -9.42 10.02
CA PHE A 583 -15.06 -8.36 9.17
C PHE A 583 -15.11 -7.03 9.91
N GLN A 584 -13.97 -6.35 9.97
CA GLN A 584 -13.79 -5.07 10.65
C GLN A 584 -14.37 -3.96 9.79
N ALA A 585 -15.60 -3.59 10.09
CA ALA A 585 -16.35 -2.58 9.35
C ALA A 585 -16.59 -1.33 10.20
N THR A 586 -16.74 -0.20 9.51
CA THR A 586 -17.06 1.08 10.14
C THR A 586 -18.44 1.03 10.76
N GLN A 587 -18.55 1.46 12.02
CA GLN A 587 -19.78 1.67 12.77
C GLN A 587 -19.98 3.17 13.00
N TYR A 588 -21.20 3.57 13.32
CA TYR A 588 -21.54 4.96 13.57
C TYR A 588 -22.14 5.14 14.96
N ASP A 589 -21.71 6.18 15.67
CA ASP A 589 -22.31 6.65 16.90
C ASP A 589 -23.17 7.89 16.61
N PRO A 590 -24.50 7.78 16.58
CA PRO A 590 -25.39 8.89 16.23
C PRO A 590 -25.38 10.04 17.26
N ASN A 591 -24.81 9.81 18.45
CA ASN A 591 -24.73 10.83 19.49
C ASN A 591 -23.58 11.82 19.28
N ARG A 592 -22.76 11.66 18.21
CA ARG A 592 -21.61 12.51 17.94
C ARG A 592 -21.81 13.34 16.67
N VAL A 593 -21.56 14.64 16.75
CA VAL A 593 -21.63 15.57 15.61
C VAL A 593 -20.41 15.45 14.70
N ALA A 594 -19.24 15.18 15.28
CA ALA A 594 -17.99 14.97 14.58
C ALA A 594 -17.34 13.68 15.05
N LEU A 595 -16.62 12.97 14.12
CA LEU A 595 -15.84 11.76 14.42
C LEU A 595 -16.64 10.63 15.11
N GLY A 596 -17.92 10.47 14.81
CA GLY A 596 -18.78 9.41 15.35
C GLY A 596 -18.50 8.01 14.81
N TYR A 597 -17.49 7.82 13.95
CA TYR A 597 -17.15 6.53 13.36
C TYR A 597 -16.13 5.77 14.22
N PHE A 598 -16.34 4.46 14.34
CA PHE A 598 -15.40 3.53 14.99
C PHE A 598 -15.44 2.19 14.26
N LEU A 599 -14.43 1.35 14.45
CA LEU A 599 -14.40 -0.01 13.89
C LEU A 599 -15.07 -1.00 14.85
N GLY A 600 -15.78 -1.97 14.27
CA GLY A 600 -16.34 -3.11 14.99
C GLY A 600 -16.33 -4.36 14.12
N ASN A 601 -16.38 -5.54 14.72
CA ASN A 601 -16.54 -6.81 14.03
C ASN A 601 -18.01 -7.01 13.63
N ALA A 602 -18.46 -6.25 12.63
CA ALA A 602 -19.88 -6.03 12.37
C ALA A 602 -20.39 -6.72 11.10
N ALA A 603 -19.52 -7.27 10.27
CA ALA A 603 -19.90 -7.78 8.98
C ALA A 603 -19.28 -9.15 8.65
N ARG A 604 -19.83 -9.78 7.61
CA ARG A 604 -19.21 -10.91 6.91
C ARG A 604 -19.09 -10.53 5.45
N ALA A 605 -17.95 -10.85 4.85
CA ALA A 605 -17.67 -10.52 3.46
C ALA A 605 -17.37 -11.79 2.66
N ARG A 606 -17.60 -11.72 1.36
CA ARG A 606 -17.20 -12.76 0.40
C ARG A 606 -16.61 -12.12 -0.83
N LEU A 607 -15.47 -12.65 -1.27
CA LEU A 607 -14.83 -12.31 -2.53
C LEU A 607 -14.73 -13.57 -3.37
N ARG A 608 -15.11 -13.48 -4.64
CA ARG A 608 -14.93 -14.56 -5.59
C ARG A 608 -14.70 -13.99 -6.97
N GLY A 609 -13.96 -14.71 -7.79
CA GLY A 609 -13.67 -14.21 -9.12
C GLY A 609 -12.68 -15.03 -9.89
N VAL A 610 -12.26 -14.43 -11.01
CA VAL A 610 -11.28 -14.99 -11.94
C VAL A 610 -10.25 -13.92 -12.25
N GLU A 611 -8.99 -14.31 -12.29
CA GLU A 611 -7.84 -13.50 -12.67
C GLU A 611 -7.13 -14.14 -13.84
N LEU A 612 -6.79 -13.33 -14.85
CA LEU A 612 -6.10 -13.72 -16.08
C LEU A 612 -4.84 -12.90 -16.23
N GLU A 613 -3.74 -13.54 -16.60
CA GLU A 613 -2.48 -12.86 -16.92
C GLU A 613 -1.85 -13.52 -18.13
N ALA A 614 -1.37 -12.72 -19.05
CA ALA A 614 -0.68 -13.16 -20.26
C ALA A 614 0.51 -12.27 -20.57
N SER A 615 1.58 -12.85 -21.08
CA SER A 615 2.72 -12.14 -21.65
C SER A 615 3.14 -12.82 -22.95
N ALA A 616 3.67 -12.05 -23.89
CA ALA A 616 4.19 -12.59 -25.15
C ALA A 616 5.30 -11.72 -25.73
N GLU A 617 6.35 -12.37 -26.22
CA GLU A 617 7.35 -11.83 -27.14
C GLU A 617 6.81 -11.94 -28.57
N LEU A 618 6.57 -10.81 -29.21
CA LEU A 618 5.95 -10.77 -30.54
C LEU A 618 6.97 -10.76 -31.68
N GLY A 619 8.26 -10.71 -31.31
CA GLY A 619 9.37 -10.59 -32.27
C GLY A 619 9.57 -9.16 -32.77
N GLY A 620 10.73 -8.91 -33.42
CA GLY A 620 11.09 -7.58 -33.94
C GLY A 620 11.22 -6.48 -32.88
N GLY A 621 11.49 -6.83 -31.62
CA GLY A 621 11.59 -5.90 -30.51
C GLY A 621 10.24 -5.57 -29.84
N PHE A 622 9.14 -6.19 -30.25
CA PHE A 622 7.83 -6.00 -29.62
C PHE A 622 7.55 -7.05 -28.56
N SER A 623 7.02 -6.59 -27.41
CA SER A 623 6.44 -7.46 -26.40
C SER A 623 5.10 -6.90 -25.90
N ALA A 624 4.25 -7.78 -25.39
CA ALA A 624 2.94 -7.41 -24.86
C ALA A 624 2.66 -8.12 -23.55
N THR A 625 2.02 -7.40 -22.60
CA THR A 625 1.46 -7.97 -21.40
C THR A 625 0.00 -7.58 -21.27
N ALA A 626 -0.84 -8.52 -20.85
CA ALA A 626 -2.25 -8.27 -20.60
C ALA A 626 -2.66 -8.92 -19.27
N SER A 627 -3.51 -8.23 -18.53
CA SER A 627 -4.16 -8.85 -17.37
C SER A 627 -5.60 -8.39 -17.24
N GLY A 628 -6.43 -9.24 -16.66
CA GLY A 628 -7.83 -8.95 -16.45
C GLY A 628 -8.36 -9.65 -15.21
N SER A 629 -9.35 -9.06 -14.57
CA SER A 629 -10.04 -9.69 -13.45
C SER A 629 -11.53 -9.42 -13.46
N PHE A 630 -12.29 -10.46 -13.14
CA PHE A 630 -13.66 -10.36 -12.68
C PHE A 630 -13.66 -10.57 -11.16
N ASN A 631 -14.25 -9.63 -10.43
CA ASN A 631 -14.29 -9.64 -8.96
C ASN A 631 -15.71 -9.38 -8.45
N ASP A 632 -16.28 -10.35 -7.74
CA ASP A 632 -17.57 -10.23 -7.06
C ASP A 632 -17.32 -10.21 -5.54
N ALA A 633 -17.10 -9.00 -5.00
CA ALA A 633 -16.88 -8.73 -3.60
C ALA A 633 -18.16 -8.17 -2.97
N THR A 634 -18.77 -8.90 -2.02
CA THR A 634 -20.08 -8.58 -1.43
C THR A 634 -20.09 -8.76 0.08
N PHE A 635 -20.89 -7.95 0.78
CA PHE A 635 -21.24 -8.23 2.17
C PHE A 635 -22.21 -9.41 2.21
N ARG A 636 -21.87 -10.45 2.97
CA ARG A 636 -22.79 -11.57 3.24
C ARG A 636 -23.78 -11.24 4.34
N SER A 637 -23.37 -10.39 5.27
CA SER A 637 -24.19 -9.86 6.35
C SER A 637 -23.58 -8.54 6.83
N TYR A 638 -24.34 -7.47 6.84
CA TYR A 638 -23.96 -6.17 7.41
C TYR A 638 -25.22 -5.38 7.73
N THR A 639 -25.95 -5.80 8.78
CA THR A 639 -27.30 -5.32 9.12
C THR A 639 -27.33 -3.97 9.84
N ASN A 640 -26.22 -3.55 10.46
CA ASN A 640 -26.12 -2.30 11.23
C ASN A 640 -25.07 -1.34 10.63
N ALA A 641 -25.08 -1.18 9.31
CA ALA A 641 -24.18 -0.25 8.65
C ALA A 641 -24.59 1.21 8.92
N PRO A 642 -23.62 2.16 8.94
CA PRO A 642 -23.93 3.58 9.02
C PRO A 642 -24.87 4.00 7.87
N PRO A 643 -25.91 4.78 8.13
CA PRO A 643 -26.74 5.29 7.04
C PRO A 643 -25.97 6.34 6.25
N PRO A 644 -26.16 6.44 4.93
CA PRO A 644 -25.67 7.58 4.17
C PRO A 644 -26.33 8.87 4.70
N VAL A 645 -25.59 9.98 4.59
CA VAL A 645 -25.98 11.26 5.22
C VAL A 645 -27.36 11.75 4.75
N GLU A 646 -27.74 11.45 3.52
CA GLU A 646 -29.04 11.78 2.94
C GLU A 646 -30.21 10.99 3.55
N LEU A 647 -29.94 9.89 4.25
CA LEU A 647 -30.95 9.08 4.96
C LEU A 647 -30.88 9.21 6.49
N SER A 648 -29.93 9.95 7.02
CA SER A 648 -29.63 9.98 8.45
C SER A 648 -30.74 10.57 9.35
N ASN A 649 -31.74 11.25 8.77
CA ASN A 649 -32.92 11.70 9.48
C ASN A 649 -34.06 10.66 9.54
N ALA A 650 -33.99 9.62 8.72
CA ALA A 650 -35.05 8.62 8.59
C ALA A 650 -34.71 7.31 9.29
N VAL A 651 -33.44 6.93 9.32
CA VAL A 651 -32.97 5.64 9.87
C VAL A 651 -31.68 5.80 10.66
N ALA A 652 -31.54 5.02 11.72
CA ALA A 652 -30.32 4.98 12.54
C ALA A 652 -29.23 4.06 11.93
N SER A 653 -29.63 3.08 11.14
CA SER A 653 -28.73 2.17 10.43
C SER A 653 -29.39 1.66 9.15
N VAL A 654 -28.59 1.10 8.25
CA VAL A 654 -29.04 0.44 7.02
C VAL A 654 -28.53 -0.99 6.97
N ASP A 655 -29.24 -1.85 6.25
CA ASP A 655 -28.77 -3.21 5.94
C ASP A 655 -28.09 -3.21 4.57
N LEU A 656 -26.76 -3.43 4.56
CA LEU A 656 -25.95 -3.56 3.36
C LEU A 656 -25.70 -5.03 2.97
N SER A 657 -26.39 -6.00 3.59
CA SER A 657 -26.28 -7.42 3.22
C SER A 657 -26.62 -7.62 1.75
N GLY A 658 -25.80 -8.40 1.04
CA GLY A 658 -25.92 -8.65 -0.40
C GLY A 658 -25.39 -7.53 -1.30
N THR A 659 -25.04 -6.37 -0.75
CA THR A 659 -24.49 -5.26 -1.56
C THR A 659 -23.00 -5.47 -1.85
N ARG A 660 -22.51 -4.81 -2.91
CA ARG A 660 -21.09 -4.80 -3.24
C ARG A 660 -20.30 -3.99 -2.22
N ILE A 661 -19.13 -4.49 -1.87
CA ILE A 661 -18.20 -3.80 -0.97
C ILE A 661 -17.70 -2.52 -1.65
N PRO A 662 -17.78 -1.36 -1.01
CA PRO A 662 -17.26 -0.10 -1.52
C PRO A 662 -15.78 -0.17 -1.90
N GLY A 663 -15.41 0.50 -3.00
CA GLY A 663 -14.05 0.47 -3.54
C GLY A 663 -13.75 -0.74 -4.44
N SER A 664 -14.61 -1.77 -4.45
CA SER A 664 -14.42 -2.94 -5.31
C SER A 664 -15.01 -2.73 -6.71
N SER A 665 -14.16 -2.69 -7.73
CA SER A 665 -14.58 -2.73 -9.14
C SER A 665 -14.89 -4.16 -9.55
N ARG A 666 -15.96 -4.37 -10.34
CA ARG A 666 -16.32 -5.70 -10.85
C ARG A 666 -15.35 -6.18 -11.92
N TRP A 667 -14.94 -5.28 -12.78
CA TRP A 667 -14.00 -5.54 -13.85
C TRP A 667 -12.80 -4.62 -13.72
N SER A 668 -11.62 -5.17 -13.83
CA SER A 668 -10.39 -4.41 -14.01
C SER A 668 -9.48 -5.13 -14.99
N GLY A 669 -8.64 -4.37 -15.69
CA GLY A 669 -7.68 -4.96 -16.62
C GLY A 669 -6.63 -3.94 -17.04
N GLN A 670 -5.56 -4.46 -17.61
CA GLN A 670 -4.51 -3.67 -18.23
C GLN A 670 -4.02 -4.38 -19.50
N LEU A 671 -3.54 -3.58 -20.44
CA LEU A 671 -2.83 -4.00 -21.65
C LEU A 671 -1.62 -3.11 -21.82
N SER A 672 -0.44 -3.69 -21.97
CA SER A 672 0.80 -2.98 -22.27
C SER A 672 1.41 -3.53 -23.54
N LEU A 673 1.82 -2.64 -24.42
CA LEU A 673 2.63 -2.95 -25.59
C LEU A 673 3.94 -2.20 -25.43
N ASN A 674 5.05 -2.92 -25.51
CA ASN A 674 6.39 -2.34 -25.45
C ASN A 674 7.14 -2.61 -26.76
N TYR A 675 8.05 -1.73 -27.08
CA TYR A 675 8.99 -1.87 -28.19
C TYR A 675 10.37 -1.49 -27.71
N ASP A 676 11.36 -2.33 -27.96
CA ASP A 676 12.79 -2.04 -27.76
C ASP A 676 13.62 -2.77 -28.83
N ASN A 677 14.32 -2.01 -29.64
CA ASN A 677 15.19 -2.59 -30.68
C ASN A 677 16.28 -1.60 -31.11
N ASN A 678 17.43 -2.13 -31.48
CA ASN A 678 18.47 -1.35 -32.16
C ASN A 678 18.09 -1.12 -33.62
N VAL A 679 17.98 0.14 -34.03
CA VAL A 679 17.67 0.55 -35.40
C VAL A 679 18.91 0.80 -36.23
N SER A 680 20.09 0.90 -35.57
CA SER A 680 21.42 0.94 -36.17
C SER A 680 22.46 0.45 -35.17
N ASP A 681 23.73 0.33 -35.60
CA ASP A 681 24.86 -0.08 -34.74
C ASP A 681 25.14 0.92 -33.58
N THR A 682 24.58 2.12 -33.62
CA THR A 682 24.83 3.18 -32.66
C THR A 682 23.56 3.64 -31.92
N LEU A 683 22.37 3.32 -32.44
CA LEU A 683 21.11 3.88 -31.98
C LEU A 683 20.05 2.79 -31.81
N GLY A 684 19.42 2.75 -30.64
CA GLY A 684 18.20 2.01 -30.37
C GLY A 684 16.98 2.93 -30.22
N LEU A 685 15.81 2.39 -30.51
CA LEU A 685 14.51 3.02 -30.31
C LEU A 685 13.72 2.18 -29.31
N PHE A 686 13.10 2.82 -28.31
CA PHE A 686 12.25 2.15 -27.35
C PHE A 686 10.98 2.95 -27.08
N GLY A 687 9.95 2.28 -26.58
CA GLY A 687 8.71 2.94 -26.21
C GLY A 687 7.68 1.99 -25.65
N TYR A 688 6.62 2.54 -25.08
CA TYR A 688 5.52 1.77 -24.52
C TYR A 688 4.18 2.49 -24.66
N VAL A 689 3.12 1.72 -24.67
CA VAL A 689 1.75 2.18 -24.43
C VAL A 689 1.13 1.23 -23.41
N ASN A 690 0.64 1.80 -22.32
CA ASN A 690 -0.07 1.07 -21.28
C ASN A 690 -1.49 1.62 -21.16
N GLN A 691 -2.49 0.73 -21.25
CA GLN A 691 -3.91 1.04 -21.09
C GLN A 691 -4.45 0.28 -19.89
N THR A 692 -5.04 0.98 -18.93
CA THR A 692 -5.76 0.36 -17.82
C THR A 692 -7.25 0.65 -17.89
N TYR A 693 -8.07 -0.21 -17.30
CA TYR A 693 -9.51 -0.03 -17.17
C TYR A 693 -10.00 -0.49 -15.81
N ARG A 694 -10.93 0.27 -15.23
CA ARG A 694 -11.70 -0.11 -14.03
C ARG A 694 -13.17 0.20 -14.24
N SER A 695 -14.05 -0.75 -13.91
CA SER A 695 -15.49 -0.53 -13.92
C SER A 695 -15.93 0.35 -12.75
N GLU A 696 -17.16 0.83 -12.81
CA GLU A 696 -17.79 1.66 -11.78
C GLU A 696 -17.74 1.01 -10.38
N THR A 697 -17.66 1.86 -9.37
CA THR A 697 -17.74 1.45 -7.95
C THR A 697 -18.32 2.58 -7.10
N ASN A 698 -18.81 2.25 -5.90
CA ASN A 698 -19.07 3.24 -4.87
C ASN A 698 -17.84 3.36 -3.96
N LEU A 699 -17.36 4.56 -3.68
CA LEU A 699 -16.17 4.82 -2.88
C LEU A 699 -16.49 5.20 -1.41
N LEU A 700 -17.78 5.32 -1.05
CA LEU A 700 -18.21 5.62 0.32
C LEU A 700 -18.68 4.35 1.04
N SER A 701 -18.21 4.14 2.25
CA SER A 701 -18.55 2.98 3.10
C SER A 701 -20.04 2.86 3.38
N ALA A 702 -20.75 4.00 3.45
CA ALA A 702 -22.20 4.06 3.63
C ALA A 702 -23.01 3.82 2.33
N VAL A 703 -22.34 3.57 1.19
CA VAL A 703 -22.99 3.36 -0.12
C VAL A 703 -23.94 4.51 -0.52
N SER A 704 -23.52 5.75 -0.25
CA SER A 704 -24.25 6.96 -0.62
C SER A 704 -24.33 7.14 -2.14
N VAL A 705 -25.36 7.82 -2.62
CA VAL A 705 -25.49 8.23 -4.04
C VAL A 705 -24.37 9.17 -4.48
N TYR A 706 -23.76 9.90 -3.56
CA TYR A 706 -22.59 10.76 -3.80
C TYR A 706 -21.27 9.99 -3.89
N GLY A 707 -21.26 8.71 -3.53
CA GLY A 707 -20.06 7.86 -3.54
C GLY A 707 -19.71 7.26 -4.89
N LYS A 708 -20.54 7.44 -5.91
CA LYS A 708 -20.37 6.79 -7.21
C LYS A 708 -19.15 7.34 -7.96
N GLN A 709 -18.24 6.45 -8.34
CA GLN A 709 -17.18 6.67 -9.32
C GLN A 709 -17.52 5.85 -10.56
N GLU A 710 -17.74 6.53 -11.68
CA GLU A 710 -17.98 5.90 -12.98
C GLU A 710 -16.74 5.12 -13.44
N GLY A 711 -16.96 4.13 -14.32
CA GLY A 711 -15.87 3.40 -14.94
C GLY A 711 -14.94 4.32 -15.74
N TYR A 712 -13.64 4.01 -15.69
CA TYR A 712 -12.63 4.82 -16.38
C TYR A 712 -11.46 3.98 -16.89
N GLY A 713 -10.81 4.50 -17.92
CA GLY A 713 -9.55 4.01 -18.43
C GLY A 713 -8.48 5.07 -18.38
N LEU A 714 -7.22 4.65 -18.18
CA LEU A 714 -6.04 5.52 -18.19
C LEU A 714 -5.05 5.00 -19.19
N THR A 715 -4.52 5.90 -20.02
CA THR A 715 -3.49 5.61 -21.00
C THR A 715 -2.19 6.29 -20.59
N ASN A 716 -1.11 5.52 -20.48
CA ASN A 716 0.25 6.01 -20.30
C ASN A 716 1.06 5.63 -21.55
N ALA A 717 1.94 6.50 -22.00
CA ALA A 717 2.77 6.24 -23.17
C ALA A 717 4.13 6.91 -23.07
N GLY A 718 5.13 6.31 -23.67
CA GLY A 718 6.47 6.88 -23.79
C GLY A 718 7.16 6.42 -25.06
N ILE A 719 8.05 7.28 -25.58
CA ILE A 719 8.93 6.96 -26.70
C ILE A 719 10.30 7.56 -26.43
N GLY A 720 11.34 6.84 -26.75
CA GLY A 720 12.70 7.28 -26.51
C GLY A 720 13.71 6.71 -27.49
N ILE A 721 14.87 7.31 -27.46
CA ILE A 721 16.06 6.85 -28.15
C ILE A 721 17.12 6.48 -27.11
N ARG A 722 17.93 5.50 -27.43
CA ARG A 722 19.09 5.12 -26.60
C ARG A 722 20.33 4.85 -27.47
N SER A 723 21.51 5.00 -26.90
CA SER A 723 22.70 4.46 -27.54
C SER A 723 22.59 2.93 -27.66
N ALA A 724 23.20 2.33 -28.68
CA ALA A 724 23.08 0.88 -28.90
C ALA A 724 23.66 0.05 -27.74
N ASP A 725 24.63 0.61 -27.00
CA ASP A 725 25.23 0.02 -25.79
C ASP A 725 24.39 0.29 -24.50
N GLY A 726 23.23 0.95 -24.62
CA GLY A 726 22.34 1.26 -23.49
C GLY A 726 22.84 2.30 -22.50
N ARG A 727 24.03 2.90 -22.71
CA ARG A 727 24.63 3.83 -21.75
C ARG A 727 23.89 5.16 -21.64
N TYR A 728 23.31 5.66 -22.71
CA TYR A 728 22.61 6.94 -22.73
C TYR A 728 21.23 6.76 -23.31
N SER A 729 20.24 7.40 -22.70
CA SER A 729 18.89 7.43 -23.25
C SER A 729 18.21 8.77 -23.04
N LEU A 730 17.28 9.09 -23.92
CA LEU A 730 16.38 10.23 -23.83
C LEU A 730 14.98 9.77 -24.18
N GLN A 731 14.03 9.98 -23.26
CA GLN A 731 12.65 9.53 -23.36
C GLN A 731 11.68 10.70 -23.21
N PHE A 732 10.66 10.77 -24.06
CA PHE A 732 9.45 11.57 -23.86
C PHE A 732 8.35 10.66 -23.34
N TRP A 733 7.66 11.09 -22.29
CA TRP A 733 6.63 10.28 -21.66
C TRP A 733 5.41 11.11 -21.26
N SER A 734 4.26 10.45 -21.17
CA SER A 734 3.03 11.01 -20.62
C SER A 734 2.28 9.97 -19.79
N ARG A 735 1.81 10.37 -18.63
CA ARG A 735 0.89 9.60 -17.79
C ARG A 735 -0.47 10.25 -17.83
N ASN A 736 -1.54 9.43 -17.79
CA ASN A 736 -2.92 9.88 -17.99
C ASN A 736 -3.03 10.78 -19.25
N LEU A 737 -2.56 10.29 -20.38
CA LEU A 737 -2.40 11.01 -21.65
C LEU A 737 -3.65 11.82 -22.05
N PHE A 738 -4.84 11.28 -21.80
CA PHE A 738 -6.12 11.91 -22.15
C PHE A 738 -6.70 12.78 -21.03
N ASP A 739 -5.96 13.08 -19.96
CA ASP A 739 -6.37 13.90 -18.81
C ASP A 739 -7.71 13.45 -18.20
N LYS A 740 -7.91 12.12 -18.07
CA LYS A 740 -9.13 11.59 -17.46
C LYS A 740 -9.19 12.01 -16.00
N ARG A 741 -10.27 12.68 -15.61
CA ARG A 741 -10.53 13.04 -14.22
C ARG A 741 -11.27 11.90 -13.52
N TYR A 742 -10.72 11.42 -12.42
CA TYR A 742 -11.27 10.33 -11.62
C TYR A 742 -10.93 10.53 -10.14
N ALA A 743 -11.67 9.86 -9.27
CA ALA A 743 -11.40 9.80 -7.85
C ALA A 743 -10.90 8.40 -7.47
N VAL A 744 -9.95 8.34 -6.55
CA VAL A 744 -9.48 7.09 -5.93
C VAL A 744 -10.09 6.89 -4.55
N GLY A 745 -10.64 7.95 -3.95
CA GLY A 745 -11.38 7.93 -2.70
C GLY A 745 -12.39 9.07 -2.64
N ILE A 746 -13.42 8.92 -1.81
CA ILE A 746 -14.40 9.96 -1.49
C ILE A 746 -14.56 10.01 0.02
N GLY A 747 -14.43 11.21 0.59
CA GLY A 747 -14.72 11.47 2.00
C GLY A 747 -16.17 11.90 2.19
N GLN A 748 -16.78 11.44 3.28
CA GLN A 748 -18.18 11.72 3.62
C GLN A 748 -18.37 13.18 4.04
N ALA A 749 -19.50 13.77 3.62
CA ALA A 749 -19.93 15.07 4.13
C ALA A 749 -20.27 15.00 5.62
N THR A 750 -19.88 16.03 6.35
CA THR A 750 -20.11 16.19 7.79
C THR A 750 -20.86 17.50 8.06
N ALA A 751 -20.96 17.91 9.31
CA ALA A 751 -21.46 19.23 9.67
C ALA A 751 -20.46 20.38 9.40
N ILE A 752 -19.19 20.02 9.09
CA ILE A 752 -18.07 20.98 8.90
C ILE A 752 -17.36 20.83 7.57
N THR A 753 -17.71 19.83 6.77
CA THR A 753 -17.11 19.59 5.44
C THR A 753 -18.16 19.10 4.45
N PRO A 754 -18.03 19.44 3.14
CA PRO A 754 -18.83 18.80 2.07
C PRO A 754 -18.31 17.37 1.79
N PHE A 755 -18.88 16.68 0.82
CA PHE A 755 -18.24 15.52 0.20
C PHE A 755 -16.97 15.96 -0.51
N ILE A 756 -15.85 15.28 -0.22
CA ILE A 756 -14.53 15.58 -0.78
C ILE A 756 -14.06 14.44 -1.68
N LYS A 757 -13.23 14.75 -2.67
CA LYS A 757 -12.57 13.77 -3.54
C LYS A 757 -11.08 13.67 -3.26
N VAL A 758 -10.59 12.45 -3.11
CA VAL A 758 -9.18 12.12 -3.30
C VAL A 758 -9.00 11.91 -4.80
N LEU A 759 -8.37 12.88 -5.45
CA LEU A 759 -8.22 12.86 -6.91
C LEU A 759 -7.14 11.87 -7.33
N GLY A 760 -7.37 11.17 -8.42
CA GLY A 760 -6.33 10.48 -9.14
C GLY A 760 -5.39 11.46 -9.85
N GLU A 761 -4.27 10.96 -10.31
CA GLU A 761 -3.24 11.77 -11.01
C GLU A 761 -3.83 12.46 -12.25
N THR A 762 -3.55 13.74 -12.40
CA THR A 762 -3.85 14.51 -13.62
C THR A 762 -2.85 14.14 -14.71
N ARG A 763 -3.08 14.59 -15.96
CA ARG A 763 -2.08 14.38 -17.01
C ARG A 763 -0.75 15.00 -16.62
N THR A 764 0.28 14.14 -16.53
CA THR A 764 1.68 14.56 -16.41
C THR A 764 2.44 14.13 -17.66
N PHE A 765 3.39 14.93 -18.12
CA PHE A 765 4.26 14.62 -19.24
C PHE A 765 5.62 15.29 -19.05
N GLY A 766 6.62 14.70 -19.63
CA GLY A 766 7.99 15.18 -19.47
C GLY A 766 8.99 14.48 -20.36
N THR A 767 10.22 14.87 -20.15
CA THR A 767 11.40 14.29 -20.79
C THR A 767 12.33 13.79 -19.69
N THR A 768 12.91 12.62 -19.89
CA THR A 768 13.90 12.02 -18.97
C THR A 768 15.14 11.63 -19.74
N ALA A 769 16.30 12.08 -19.27
CA ALA A 769 17.61 11.68 -19.73
C ALA A 769 18.25 10.74 -18.70
N ARG A 770 18.89 9.66 -19.18
CA ARG A 770 19.62 8.70 -18.36
C ARG A 770 21.03 8.53 -18.87
N ALA A 771 21.97 8.30 -17.93
CA ALA A 771 23.34 7.95 -18.21
C ALA A 771 23.78 6.83 -17.27
N ARG A 772 24.41 5.79 -17.86
CA ARG A 772 24.95 4.61 -17.13
C ARG A 772 26.43 4.49 -17.42
N PHE A 773 27.24 4.31 -16.37
CA PHE A 773 28.71 4.22 -16.44
C PHE A 773 29.22 2.99 -15.71
#